data_a7453715c01019f62063fcdbe1d05b9f
#
_entry.id   a7453715c01019f62063fcdbe1d05b9f
#
_cell.length_a   1.000
_cell.length_b   1.000
_cell.length_c   1.000
_cell.angle_alpha   90.00
_cell.angle_beta   90.00
_cell.angle_gamma   90.00
#
_symmetry.space_group_name_H-M   'P 1'
#
loop_
_entity.id
_entity.type
_entity.pdbx_description
1 polymer ?
#
loop_
_entity_poly.entity_id
_entity_poly.type
_entity_poly.pdbx_seq_one_letter_code
_entity_poly.pdbx_strand_id
1 'polypeptide(L)'
;MSKFHGADKAQNPTGLMNKAPAASLELDRDNRPKTNSHQSAGLAGGAHAAEGQEPLAFAYRSFWPEFEAMQQFKDADVNTVCIFAANTDNSLGTPYSKYPPVWRGFGKYDFASLDKQYDDVLAVNSRAEFICMIDLNTPVWLQRWLSLSGHSAESESFTMLSCACANPAWLKATTEYLEAVVKHMENRYGDRVKAYLLACGMTDEWMDYSRGGAGRNKTQAWKAWLKAHDKTEVPVPALELIDRASFDNLIRDPAKEQDIVDYAQFTGDLIANAILGFAAKTRSLIPKQRQIGMFFGYILELTDSRLVWSGHLEYERLYASKDIDFFISPGTYADRPMGGGSGFMMPNGTRVLNGKGFLHEIDHRTPTYNVKLDEFVSIAWMVPWKDQAETDAGLKREFALAIINQTSLWCFDMWGGVFKTPETMRVVEQGKRLWDAFASAPLKSRAEIALVVDPQSARYLNDQHPDIAQIYQGTRNKLNRLGAPFEVFSFNDLPRADLTQYKLFVFPGLFEITSGKRKVLQKQVFNNKHTAFFIYAPGICDGKSLDTARVQELTGTAFKTPGVSTVPRDGWRSVYASGYDAVTPQVLRQAAEVAGVTIYCEDTVPVYANERLVAVHMAQGGEKRVTLPCDCRQVKELYTGQVIPVTERRFMYTFKSPDTALFELVR
;
A
#
# COMPACT_ATOMS: atom_id res chain seq x y z
N MET A 1 -19.68 29.79 -46.83
CA MET A 1 -19.29 31.18 -47.11
C MET A 1 -18.50 31.64 -45.89
N SER A 2 -17.30 32.06 -45.86
CA SER A 2 -16.23 32.44 -46.78
C SER A 2 -14.90 32.24 -46.07
N LYS A 3 -13.98 31.61 -46.76
CA LYS A 3 -12.54 31.89 -46.93
C LYS A 3 -11.83 32.75 -45.87
N PHE A 4 -10.80 32.17 -45.25
CA PHE A 4 -9.51 32.87 -45.10
C PHE A 4 -8.37 31.87 -45.34
N HIS A 5 -7.61 32.17 -46.41
CA HIS A 5 -6.29 31.61 -46.70
C HIS A 5 -5.24 32.50 -46.02
N GLY A 6 -4.23 31.90 -45.45
CA GLY A 6 -3.02 32.55 -44.98
C GLY A 6 -1.95 31.52 -44.73
N ALA A 7 -1.17 31.19 -45.76
CA ALA A 7 0.01 30.36 -45.65
C ALA A 7 1.18 31.22 -45.20
N ASP A 8 1.77 30.88 -44.04
CA ASP A 8 3.12 31.34 -43.68
C ASP A 8 4.08 30.17 -43.59
N LYS A 9 5.10 30.25 -44.44
CA LYS A 9 6.21 29.31 -44.55
C LYS A 9 7.16 29.51 -43.35
N ALA A 10 7.17 28.60 -42.42
CA ALA A 10 8.25 28.51 -41.42
C ALA A 10 9.39 27.67 -41.98
N GLN A 11 10.55 28.29 -42.07
CA GLN A 11 11.82 27.72 -42.50
C GLN A 11 12.31 26.62 -41.57
N ASN A 12 12.77 25.53 -42.18
CA ASN A 12 13.42 24.41 -41.57
C ASN A 12 14.89 24.75 -41.25
N PRO A 13 15.38 24.66 -40.02
CA PRO A 13 16.81 24.65 -39.77
C PRO A 13 17.33 23.20 -39.73
N THR A 14 17.81 22.75 -40.89
CA THR A 14 18.71 21.61 -40.97
C THR A 14 20.11 22.02 -40.52
N GLY A 15 20.66 21.30 -39.56
CA GLY A 15 22.08 21.36 -39.27
C GLY A 15 22.40 21.29 -37.78
N LEU A 16 22.69 20.07 -37.34
CA LEU A 16 23.74 19.65 -36.41
C LEU A 16 23.37 18.29 -35.79
N MET A 17 23.58 17.22 -36.58
CA MET A 17 23.71 15.89 -36.03
C MET A 17 25.14 15.72 -35.52
N ASN A 18 25.36 15.93 -34.23
CA ASN A 18 26.49 15.34 -33.55
C ASN A 18 26.08 13.96 -33.01
N LYS A 19 26.69 12.92 -33.56
CA LYS A 19 26.59 11.55 -33.04
C LYS A 19 27.22 11.50 -31.66
N ALA A 20 26.41 11.44 -30.62
CA ALA A 20 26.84 10.98 -29.32
C ALA A 20 26.72 9.44 -29.29
N PRO A 21 27.68 8.71 -28.71
CA PRO A 21 27.62 7.25 -28.62
C PRO A 21 26.46 6.83 -27.72
N ALA A 22 25.74 5.82 -28.16
CA ALA A 22 24.74 5.13 -27.36
C ALA A 22 25.41 4.57 -26.10
N ALA A 23 25.19 5.21 -24.97
CA ALA A 23 25.48 4.60 -23.68
C ALA A 23 24.45 3.49 -23.48
N SER A 24 24.84 2.27 -23.79
CA SER A 24 24.15 1.08 -23.33
C SER A 24 24.20 1.09 -21.80
N LEU A 25 23.05 1.25 -21.15
CA LEU A 25 22.90 0.86 -19.76
C LEU A 25 23.12 -0.66 -19.73
N GLU A 26 24.34 -1.08 -19.41
CA GLU A 26 24.61 -2.45 -19.03
C GLU A 26 23.78 -2.74 -17.78
N LEU A 27 22.77 -3.58 -17.97
CA LEU A 27 22.04 -4.20 -16.86
C LEU A 27 23.05 -5.05 -16.10
N ASP A 28 23.38 -4.61 -14.91
CA ASP A 28 24.22 -5.36 -13.98
C ASP A 28 23.57 -6.73 -13.75
N ARG A 29 24.23 -7.77 -14.22
CA ARG A 29 23.76 -9.16 -14.19
C ARG A 29 23.71 -9.76 -12.78
N ASP A 30 24.15 -9.05 -11.74
CA ASP A 30 24.46 -9.63 -10.42
C ASP A 30 23.53 -9.24 -9.27
N ASN A 31 22.39 -8.61 -9.50
CA ASN A 31 21.47 -8.25 -8.41
C ASN A 31 20.34 -9.28 -8.20
N ARG A 32 20.61 -10.55 -8.37
CA ARG A 32 19.77 -11.63 -7.81
C ARG A 32 20.29 -12.01 -6.42
N PRO A 33 19.43 -12.19 -5.41
CA PRO A 33 19.87 -12.87 -4.22
C PRO A 33 20.23 -14.31 -4.60
N LYS A 34 21.52 -14.60 -4.65
CA LYS A 34 22.03 -15.96 -4.75
C LYS A 34 21.54 -16.71 -3.52
N THR A 35 20.77 -17.75 -3.72
CA THR A 35 20.53 -18.77 -2.69
C THR A 35 21.86 -19.46 -2.40
N ASN A 36 22.67 -18.88 -1.54
CA ASN A 36 23.85 -19.50 -1.01
C ASN A 36 23.44 -20.42 0.13
N SER A 37 23.53 -21.72 -0.13
CA SER A 37 23.71 -22.73 0.89
C SER A 37 25.06 -22.48 1.60
N HIS A 38 25.06 -21.73 2.70
CA HIS A 38 26.18 -21.72 3.64
C HIS A 38 25.67 -21.65 5.08
N GLN A 39 25.96 -22.76 5.75
CA GLN A 39 26.28 -22.96 7.18
C GLN A 39 25.64 -22.02 8.21
N SER A 40 24.80 -22.66 9.02
CA SER A 40 24.30 -22.21 10.30
C SER A 40 25.40 -21.65 11.20
N ALA A 41 25.42 -20.35 11.38
CA ALA A 41 25.90 -19.73 12.60
C ALA A 41 24.67 -19.22 13.34
N GLY A 42 24.42 -19.78 14.51
CA GLY A 42 23.27 -19.39 15.34
C GLY A 42 23.36 -17.92 15.75
N LEU A 43 22.36 -17.18 15.35
CA LEU A 43 21.98 -15.93 15.96
C LEU A 43 20.56 -16.07 16.45
N ALA A 44 20.42 -16.35 17.75
CA ALA A 44 19.22 -16.07 18.50
C ALA A 44 19.04 -14.55 18.51
N GLY A 45 18.19 -14.04 17.65
CA GLY A 45 17.79 -12.64 17.59
C GLY A 45 16.29 -12.58 17.36
N GLY A 46 15.53 -12.26 18.41
CA GLY A 46 14.14 -11.84 18.26
C GLY A 46 14.09 -10.71 17.23
N ALA A 47 13.02 -10.65 16.44
CA ALA A 47 12.77 -9.56 15.53
C ALA A 47 12.68 -8.25 16.33
N HIS A 48 13.83 -7.62 16.52
CA HIS A 48 13.87 -6.22 16.93
C HIS A 48 13.35 -5.43 15.70
N ALA A 49 12.39 -4.54 15.94
CA ALA A 49 12.22 -3.39 15.08
C ALA A 49 13.62 -2.82 14.84
N ALA A 50 13.99 -2.57 13.60
CA ALA A 50 15.30 -2.04 13.28
C ALA A 50 15.54 -0.83 14.19
N GLU A 51 16.56 -0.91 15.06
CA GLU A 51 16.95 0.21 15.89
C GLU A 51 17.20 1.40 14.96
N GLY A 52 16.39 2.46 15.05
CA GLY A 52 16.76 3.77 14.56
C GLY A 52 15.91 4.49 13.54
N GLN A 53 14.78 4.00 13.06
CA GLN A 53 13.88 4.86 12.28
C GLN A 53 12.74 5.38 13.18
N GLU A 54 12.92 6.61 13.68
CA GLU A 54 11.81 7.35 14.27
C GLU A 54 10.71 7.56 13.22
N PRO A 55 9.42 7.56 13.60
CA PRO A 55 8.34 7.91 12.69
C PRO A 55 8.62 9.27 12.03
N LEU A 56 8.43 9.37 10.73
CA LEU A 56 8.75 10.56 9.94
C LEU A 56 8.01 11.81 10.45
N ALA A 57 6.68 11.73 10.60
CA ALA A 57 5.86 12.85 11.05
C ALA A 57 4.39 12.47 11.34
N PHE A 58 3.75 13.34 12.11
CA PHE A 58 2.33 13.64 12.03
C PHE A 58 2.20 14.89 11.16
N ALA A 59 1.56 14.80 9.97
CA ALA A 59 1.63 15.84 8.95
C ALA A 59 0.25 16.31 8.45
N TYR A 60 0.25 17.43 7.76
CA TYR A 60 -0.85 17.94 6.96
C TYR A 60 -0.54 17.81 5.47
N ARG A 61 -1.53 17.43 4.66
CA ARG A 61 -1.46 17.38 3.20
C ARG A 61 -2.71 17.99 2.58
N SER A 62 -2.56 18.74 1.51
CA SER A 62 -3.64 19.18 0.65
C SER A 62 -3.13 19.37 -0.78
N PHE A 63 -3.96 19.10 -1.78
CA PHE A 63 -3.69 19.50 -3.16
C PHE A 63 -3.80 21.02 -3.32
N TRP A 64 -4.76 21.62 -2.62
CA TRP A 64 -4.96 23.08 -2.60
C TRP A 64 -4.80 23.57 -1.16
N PRO A 65 -3.63 24.03 -0.78
CA PRO A 65 -3.37 24.41 0.59
C PRO A 65 -4.43 25.37 1.13
N GLU A 66 -5.11 24.97 2.19
CA GLU A 66 -6.05 25.80 2.94
C GLU A 66 -5.29 26.48 4.08
N PHE A 67 -4.99 27.77 3.94
CA PHE A 67 -4.13 28.46 4.91
C PHE A 67 -4.75 28.58 6.30
N GLU A 68 -6.07 28.66 6.39
CA GLU A 68 -6.79 28.60 7.68
C GLU A 68 -6.61 27.24 8.36
N ALA A 69 -6.77 26.14 7.62
CA ALA A 69 -6.51 24.79 8.14
C ALA A 69 -5.04 24.63 8.55
N MET A 70 -4.11 25.11 7.74
CA MET A 70 -2.68 25.09 8.10
C MET A 70 -2.38 25.83 9.39
N GLN A 71 -3.02 26.99 9.64
CA GLN A 71 -2.88 27.71 10.90
C GLN A 71 -3.40 26.87 12.07
N GLN A 72 -4.56 26.22 11.92
CA GLN A 72 -5.12 25.34 12.94
C GLN A 72 -4.23 24.13 13.22
N PHE A 73 -3.66 23.51 12.18
CA PHE A 73 -2.68 22.42 12.32
C PHE A 73 -1.41 22.88 13.03
N LYS A 74 -0.88 24.06 12.70
CA LYS A 74 0.25 24.66 13.41
C LYS A 74 -0.06 24.90 14.89
N ASP A 75 -1.29 25.36 15.21
CA ASP A 75 -1.71 25.59 16.60
C ASP A 75 -1.87 24.27 17.37
N ALA A 76 -2.16 23.16 16.68
CA ALA A 76 -2.11 21.79 17.20
C ALA A 76 -0.69 21.17 17.19
N ASP A 77 0.37 21.96 16.98
CA ASP A 77 1.78 21.56 16.89
C ASP A 77 2.09 20.57 15.74
N VAL A 78 1.31 20.62 14.66
CA VAL A 78 1.58 19.89 13.42
C VAL A 78 2.33 20.81 12.47
N ASN A 79 3.64 20.60 12.35
CA ASN A 79 4.52 21.47 11.58
C ASN A 79 5.01 20.85 10.27
N THR A 80 4.81 19.56 10.05
CA THR A 80 5.16 18.91 8.78
C THR A 80 4.05 19.05 7.75
N VAL A 81 4.40 19.56 6.57
CA VAL A 81 3.45 19.79 5.47
C VAL A 81 3.93 19.07 4.23
N CYS A 82 3.05 18.29 3.60
CA CYS A 82 3.33 17.71 2.29
C CYS A 82 2.89 18.68 1.19
N ILE A 83 3.83 19.04 0.31
CA ILE A 83 3.58 19.88 -0.87
C ILE A 83 3.79 19.03 -2.13
N PHE A 84 2.84 19.13 -3.05
CA PHE A 84 2.86 18.39 -4.31
C PHE A 84 3.31 19.30 -5.46
N ALA A 85 4.50 19.06 -5.98
CA ALA A 85 5.03 19.71 -7.18
C ALA A 85 4.39 19.08 -8.43
N ALA A 86 3.11 19.39 -8.66
CA ALA A 86 2.30 18.82 -9.73
C ALA A 86 2.67 19.40 -11.10
N ASN A 87 2.73 18.54 -12.11
CA ASN A 87 2.93 18.88 -13.51
C ASN A 87 1.72 18.61 -14.40
N THR A 88 0.77 17.86 -13.89
CA THR A 88 -0.39 17.34 -14.61
C THR A 88 -1.67 17.62 -13.84
N ASP A 89 -2.79 17.59 -14.54
CA ASP A 89 -4.09 17.47 -13.89
C ASP A 89 -4.22 16.05 -13.30
N ASN A 90 -5.10 15.86 -12.32
CA ASN A 90 -5.37 14.54 -11.81
C ASN A 90 -6.18 13.70 -12.81
N SER A 91 -6.22 12.40 -12.61
CA SER A 91 -6.99 11.47 -13.44
C SER A 91 -8.51 11.70 -13.41
N LEU A 92 -8.98 12.56 -12.54
CA LEU A 92 -10.39 12.90 -12.33
C LEU A 92 -10.76 14.25 -12.97
N GLY A 93 -9.82 14.88 -13.67
CA GLY A 93 -10.05 16.13 -14.38
C GLY A 93 -9.93 17.41 -13.53
N THR A 94 -9.62 17.28 -12.24
CA THR A 94 -9.40 18.41 -11.34
C THR A 94 -7.91 18.64 -11.13
N PRO A 95 -7.38 19.88 -11.29
CA PRO A 95 -5.96 20.12 -11.07
C PRO A 95 -5.48 19.75 -9.68
N TYR A 96 -4.37 19.05 -9.59
CA TYR A 96 -3.68 18.77 -8.33
C TYR A 96 -3.06 19.98 -7.66
N SER A 97 -2.88 21.08 -8.39
CA SER A 97 -2.30 22.31 -7.85
C SER A 97 -2.98 23.54 -8.41
N LYS A 98 -3.11 24.59 -7.58
CA LYS A 98 -3.49 25.94 -8.01
C LYS A 98 -2.31 26.71 -8.63
N TYR A 99 -1.10 26.19 -8.52
CA TYR A 99 0.11 26.79 -9.04
C TYR A 99 0.43 26.24 -10.42
N PRO A 100 1.05 27.05 -11.31
CA PRO A 100 1.47 26.56 -12.61
C PRO A 100 2.43 25.37 -12.52
N PRO A 101 2.38 24.43 -13.49
CA PRO A 101 3.29 23.29 -13.52
C PRO A 101 4.76 23.70 -13.52
N VAL A 102 5.60 22.94 -12.83
CA VAL A 102 7.04 23.19 -12.72
C VAL A 102 7.80 22.82 -14.00
N TRP A 103 7.46 21.70 -14.62
CA TRP A 103 8.18 21.14 -15.77
C TRP A 103 7.63 21.66 -17.10
N ARG A 104 8.31 22.65 -17.70
CA ARG A 104 7.86 23.39 -18.89
C ARG A 104 8.48 22.91 -20.21
N GLY A 105 9.53 22.09 -20.17
CA GLY A 105 10.26 21.62 -21.34
C GLY A 105 11.58 20.98 -20.94
N PHE A 106 12.33 20.45 -21.91
CA PHE A 106 13.67 19.92 -21.65
C PHE A 106 14.58 21.03 -21.08
N GLY A 107 15.09 20.80 -19.86
CA GLY A 107 15.92 21.79 -19.15
C GLY A 107 15.21 23.09 -18.80
N LYS A 108 13.87 23.16 -18.89
CA LYS A 108 13.08 24.36 -18.60
C LYS A 108 12.14 24.09 -17.43
N TYR A 109 12.44 24.71 -16.29
CA TYR A 109 11.71 24.53 -15.04
C TYR A 109 11.26 25.88 -14.48
N ASP A 110 10.01 25.96 -14.05
CA ASP A 110 9.44 27.13 -13.39
C ASP A 110 9.62 26.99 -11.88
N PHE A 111 10.84 27.18 -11.39
CA PHE A 111 11.12 27.12 -9.97
C PHE A 111 10.50 28.28 -9.18
N ALA A 112 10.19 29.41 -9.81
CA ALA A 112 9.49 30.50 -9.13
C ALA A 112 8.08 30.07 -8.71
N SER A 113 7.39 29.30 -9.55
CA SER A 113 6.09 28.69 -9.19
C SER A 113 6.22 27.70 -8.04
N LEU A 114 7.27 26.87 -8.04
CA LEU A 114 7.54 25.92 -6.98
C LEU A 114 7.86 26.64 -5.67
N ASP A 115 8.78 27.60 -5.71
CA ASP A 115 9.16 28.39 -4.54
C ASP A 115 7.97 29.10 -3.91
N LYS A 116 7.08 29.65 -4.74
CA LYS A 116 5.88 30.32 -4.22
C LYS A 116 5.01 29.40 -3.37
N GLN A 117 4.89 28.10 -3.72
CA GLN A 117 4.12 27.14 -2.92
C GLN A 117 4.72 26.98 -1.52
N TYR A 118 6.04 26.85 -1.43
CA TYR A 118 6.76 26.71 -0.16
C TYR A 118 6.78 27.99 0.66
N ASP A 119 7.02 29.13 0.00
CA ASP A 119 7.06 30.44 0.65
C ASP A 119 5.66 30.84 1.19
N ASP A 120 4.57 30.51 0.49
CA ASP A 120 3.20 30.72 0.97
C ASP A 120 2.91 29.90 2.25
N VAL A 121 3.40 28.67 2.34
CA VAL A 121 3.29 27.86 3.57
C VAL A 121 4.13 28.45 4.69
N LEU A 122 5.38 28.87 4.39
CA LEU A 122 6.27 29.49 5.38
C LEU A 122 5.73 30.82 5.93
N ALA A 123 4.96 31.56 5.13
CA ALA A 123 4.28 32.75 5.57
C ALA A 123 3.23 32.48 6.66
N VAL A 124 2.55 31.32 6.61
CA VAL A 124 1.60 30.87 7.63
C VAL A 124 2.31 30.19 8.80
N ASN A 125 3.25 29.30 8.51
CA ASN A 125 3.98 28.54 9.49
C ASN A 125 5.50 28.61 9.24
N SER A 126 6.17 29.56 9.88
CA SER A 126 7.62 29.76 9.78
C SER A 126 8.44 28.58 10.31
N ARG A 127 7.82 27.63 11.07
CA ARG A 127 8.43 26.39 11.56
C ARG A 127 8.20 25.21 10.62
N ALA A 128 7.50 25.41 9.48
CA ALA A 128 7.14 24.30 8.61
C ALA A 128 8.36 23.51 8.14
N GLU A 129 8.23 22.21 8.18
CA GLU A 129 9.11 21.20 7.58
C GLU A 129 8.35 20.49 6.46
N PHE A 130 9.05 19.99 5.47
CA PHE A 130 8.42 19.57 4.22
C PHE A 130 8.62 18.10 3.87
N ILE A 131 7.54 17.48 3.42
CA ILE A 131 7.58 16.31 2.56
C ILE A 131 7.37 16.81 1.13
N CYS A 132 8.38 16.67 0.28
CA CYS A 132 8.34 17.12 -1.11
C CYS A 132 7.81 16.00 -2.01
N MET A 133 6.54 16.04 -2.39
CA MET A 133 5.96 15.11 -3.34
C MET A 133 6.22 15.62 -4.77
N ILE A 134 6.86 14.81 -5.60
CA ILE A 134 7.28 15.16 -6.96
C ILE A 134 6.47 14.34 -7.96
N ASP A 135 5.70 15.03 -8.81
CA ASP A 135 4.94 14.43 -9.92
C ASP A 135 5.87 14.06 -11.07
N LEU A 136 6.07 12.77 -11.28
CA LEU A 136 6.88 12.20 -12.36
C LEU A 136 6.04 11.80 -13.58
N ASN A 137 4.75 12.09 -13.58
CA ASN A 137 3.88 11.83 -14.72
C ASN A 137 4.29 12.61 -15.97
N THR A 138 3.95 12.04 -17.12
CA THR A 138 4.25 12.61 -18.43
C THR A 138 3.45 13.90 -18.65
N PRO A 139 4.06 15.10 -18.64
CA PRO A 139 3.33 16.32 -18.97
C PRO A 139 2.94 16.35 -20.45
N VAL A 140 1.88 17.09 -20.78
CA VAL A 140 1.30 17.16 -22.13
C VAL A 140 2.33 17.53 -23.22
N TRP A 141 3.26 18.43 -22.92
CA TRP A 141 4.31 18.82 -23.88
C TRP A 141 5.27 17.67 -24.19
N LEU A 142 5.63 16.85 -23.17
CA LEU A 142 6.51 15.68 -23.34
C LEU A 142 5.78 14.58 -24.12
N GLN A 143 4.51 14.33 -23.81
CA GLN A 143 3.68 13.39 -24.55
C GLN A 143 3.60 13.75 -26.05
N ARG A 144 3.37 15.01 -26.36
CA ARG A 144 3.38 15.51 -27.74
C ARG A 144 4.73 15.32 -28.41
N TRP A 145 5.82 15.63 -27.71
CA TRP A 145 7.17 15.46 -28.24
C TRP A 145 7.48 13.99 -28.52
N LEU A 146 7.19 13.08 -27.57
CA LEU A 146 7.39 11.64 -27.76
C LEU A 146 6.62 11.11 -28.99
N SER A 147 5.38 11.50 -29.15
CA SER A 147 4.54 11.11 -30.28
C SER A 147 5.12 11.62 -31.62
N LEU A 148 5.50 12.89 -31.71
CA LEU A 148 6.01 13.52 -32.93
C LEU A 148 7.42 13.06 -33.28
N SER A 149 8.21 12.67 -32.30
CA SER A 149 9.59 12.19 -32.50
C SER A 149 9.69 10.70 -32.79
N GLY A 150 8.56 10.00 -32.95
CA GLY A 150 8.52 8.57 -33.25
C GLY A 150 8.95 7.67 -32.09
N HIS A 151 8.94 8.17 -30.86
CA HIS A 151 9.28 7.40 -29.66
C HIS A 151 8.07 6.62 -29.20
N SER A 152 7.00 6.60 -29.33
CA SER A 152 5.81 5.87 -28.90
C SER A 152 4.76 6.79 -28.29
N ALA A 153 3.60 6.76 -28.89
CA ALA A 153 2.44 7.51 -28.41
C ALA A 153 1.92 6.95 -27.07
N GLU A 154 2.28 5.71 -26.72
CA GLU A 154 1.83 5.02 -25.53
C GLU A 154 2.67 5.36 -24.27
N SER A 155 3.47 6.42 -24.30
CA SER A 155 4.28 6.86 -23.14
C SER A 155 3.54 7.85 -22.23
N GLU A 156 2.23 7.88 -22.30
CA GLU A 156 1.36 8.53 -21.33
C GLU A 156 1.36 7.68 -20.05
N SER A 157 1.68 8.29 -18.90
CA SER A 157 1.95 7.54 -17.67
C SER A 157 0.74 7.36 -16.77
N PHE A 158 -0.34 8.09 -16.93
CA PHE A 158 -1.52 7.94 -16.07
C PHE A 158 -2.20 6.57 -16.24
N THR A 159 -2.42 6.15 -17.48
CA THR A 159 -3.10 4.89 -17.80
C THR A 159 -2.16 3.83 -18.37
N MET A 160 -1.04 4.25 -19.00
CA MET A 160 -0.09 3.40 -19.70
C MET A 160 1.29 3.39 -19.00
N LEU A 161 1.31 3.37 -17.66
CA LEU A 161 2.53 3.52 -16.87
C LEU A 161 3.63 2.54 -17.26
N SER A 162 3.30 1.26 -17.43
CA SER A 162 4.28 0.24 -17.83
C SER A 162 4.86 0.49 -19.23
N CYS A 163 4.10 1.10 -20.14
CA CYS A 163 4.61 1.53 -21.45
C CYS A 163 5.56 2.72 -21.32
N ALA A 164 5.24 3.68 -20.46
CA ALA A 164 6.15 4.79 -20.15
C ALA A 164 7.46 4.27 -19.51
N CYS A 165 7.38 3.37 -18.54
CA CYS A 165 8.53 2.72 -17.90
C CYS A 165 9.39 1.92 -18.87
N ALA A 166 8.83 1.42 -19.97
CA ALA A 166 9.57 0.75 -21.03
C ALA A 166 10.22 1.71 -22.03
N ASN A 167 9.96 3.01 -21.95
CA ASN A 167 10.45 4.01 -22.92
C ASN A 167 11.73 4.71 -22.41
N PRO A 168 12.92 4.44 -23.01
CA PRO A 168 14.16 5.05 -22.58
C PRO A 168 14.18 6.60 -22.68
N ALA A 169 13.46 7.19 -23.64
CA ALA A 169 13.38 8.64 -23.79
C ALA A 169 12.56 9.27 -22.65
N TRP A 170 11.47 8.62 -22.23
CA TRP A 170 10.70 9.03 -21.07
C TRP A 170 11.50 8.92 -19.77
N LEU A 171 12.14 7.76 -19.54
CA LEU A 171 12.97 7.53 -18.36
C LEU A 171 14.07 8.58 -18.22
N LYS A 172 14.75 8.90 -19.33
CA LYS A 172 15.81 9.93 -19.35
C LYS A 172 15.26 11.30 -19.00
N ALA A 173 14.21 11.75 -19.69
CA ALA A 173 13.63 13.08 -19.49
C ALA A 173 13.11 13.25 -18.05
N THR A 174 12.42 12.25 -17.52
CA THR A 174 11.87 12.23 -16.15
C THR A 174 12.99 12.22 -15.11
N THR A 175 14.08 11.47 -15.35
CA THR A 175 15.26 11.48 -14.45
C THR A 175 15.92 12.87 -14.40
N GLU A 176 16.07 13.54 -15.54
CA GLU A 176 16.64 14.90 -15.63
C GLU A 176 15.78 15.93 -14.89
N TYR A 177 14.45 15.82 -15.01
CA TYR A 177 13.51 16.64 -14.27
C TYR A 177 13.61 16.38 -12.76
N LEU A 178 13.55 15.13 -12.32
CA LEU A 178 13.69 14.74 -10.92
C LEU A 178 14.99 15.29 -10.31
N GLU A 179 16.11 15.14 -11.02
CA GLU A 179 17.41 15.67 -10.60
C GLU A 179 17.37 17.19 -10.41
N ALA A 180 16.77 17.92 -11.34
CA ALA A 180 16.69 19.36 -11.27
C ALA A 180 15.86 19.84 -10.08
N VAL A 181 14.69 19.20 -9.83
CA VAL A 181 13.81 19.54 -8.70
C VAL A 181 14.51 19.24 -7.37
N VAL A 182 15.07 18.04 -7.22
CA VAL A 182 15.74 17.66 -5.96
C VAL A 182 16.91 18.59 -5.65
N LYS A 183 17.76 18.90 -6.63
CA LYS A 183 18.86 19.87 -6.45
C LYS A 183 18.37 21.27 -6.06
N HIS A 184 17.29 21.74 -6.69
CA HIS A 184 16.70 23.03 -6.35
C HIS A 184 16.21 23.03 -4.90
N MET A 185 15.48 22.00 -4.51
CA MET A 185 14.92 21.85 -3.15
C MET A 185 16.00 21.76 -2.08
N GLU A 186 17.04 20.94 -2.28
CA GLU A 186 18.17 20.86 -1.34
C GLU A 186 18.93 22.18 -1.21
N ASN A 187 19.11 22.92 -2.31
CA ASN A 187 19.80 24.19 -2.29
C ASN A 187 19.01 25.32 -1.58
N ARG A 188 17.68 25.33 -1.73
CA ARG A 188 16.86 26.44 -1.22
C ARG A 188 16.20 26.13 0.11
N TYR A 189 15.72 24.90 0.30
CA TYR A 189 14.92 24.48 1.46
C TYR A 189 15.52 23.28 2.21
N GLY A 190 16.77 22.90 1.92
CA GLY A 190 17.40 21.68 2.43
C GLY A 190 17.23 21.47 3.92
N ASP A 191 17.44 22.53 4.74
CA ASP A 191 17.32 22.42 6.21
C ASP A 191 15.88 22.08 6.69
N ARG A 192 14.87 22.24 5.83
CA ARG A 192 13.46 22.04 6.13
C ARG A 192 12.87 20.80 5.47
N VAL A 193 13.56 20.19 4.49
CA VAL A 193 13.09 19.00 3.82
C VAL A 193 13.32 17.78 4.70
N LYS A 194 12.27 17.03 5.03
CA LYS A 194 12.32 15.75 5.74
C LYS A 194 12.41 14.57 4.77
N ALA A 195 11.61 14.63 3.71
CA ALA A 195 11.50 13.52 2.78
C ALA A 195 11.15 13.97 1.37
N TYR A 196 11.52 13.13 0.41
CA TYR A 196 11.03 13.17 -0.97
C TYR A 196 10.06 12.03 -1.21
N LEU A 197 8.93 12.34 -1.83
CA LEU A 197 7.92 11.38 -2.22
C LEU A 197 7.86 11.33 -3.74
N LEU A 198 8.20 10.16 -4.30
CA LEU A 198 8.19 9.95 -5.75
C LEU A 198 6.81 9.47 -6.17
N ALA A 199 6.12 10.24 -7.02
CA ALA A 199 4.74 10.03 -7.42
C ALA A 199 4.62 9.89 -8.93
N CYS A 200 3.88 8.90 -9.40
CA CYS A 200 3.63 8.67 -10.83
C CYS A 200 2.45 7.71 -11.01
N GLY A 201 1.99 7.55 -12.24
CA GLY A 201 0.89 6.65 -12.57
C GLY A 201 -0.48 7.20 -12.19
N MET A 202 -1.49 6.36 -12.28
CA MET A 202 -2.85 6.73 -11.91
C MET A 202 -2.90 7.16 -10.44
N THR A 203 -3.57 8.27 -10.18
CA THR A 203 -3.68 8.90 -8.84
C THR A 203 -2.35 9.21 -8.15
N ASP A 204 -1.24 9.22 -8.91
CA ASP A 204 0.14 9.41 -8.40
C ASP A 204 0.62 8.28 -7.46
N GLU A 205 0.02 7.10 -7.56
CA GLU A 205 0.24 5.95 -6.69
C GLU A 205 0.93 4.77 -7.41
N TRP A 206 1.64 5.02 -8.51
CA TRP A 206 2.37 4.02 -9.31
C TRP A 206 1.50 2.89 -9.87
N MET A 207 0.22 3.15 -10.10
CA MET A 207 -0.70 2.16 -10.67
C MET A 207 -0.75 2.24 -12.20
N ASP A 208 -0.52 1.11 -12.87
CA ASP A 208 -0.80 0.94 -14.31
C ASP A 208 -2.26 0.53 -14.53
N TYR A 209 -2.94 1.23 -15.41
CA TYR A 209 -4.32 0.95 -15.79
C TYR A 209 -4.46 0.37 -17.21
N SER A 210 -3.33 0.09 -17.87
CA SER A 210 -3.32 -0.43 -19.23
C SER A 210 -3.82 -1.89 -19.36
N ARG A 211 -4.03 -2.59 -18.25
CA ARG A 211 -4.42 -4.00 -18.22
C ARG A 211 -3.51 -4.89 -19.08
N GLY A 212 -2.22 -4.70 -18.98
CA GLY A 212 -1.25 -5.41 -19.82
C GLY A 212 -1.11 -4.83 -21.22
N GLY A 213 -1.74 -3.70 -21.52
CA GLY A 213 -1.59 -3.02 -22.81
C GLY A 213 -0.12 -2.80 -23.17
N ALA A 214 0.19 -2.83 -24.45
CA ALA A 214 1.53 -2.71 -24.96
C ALA A 214 1.63 -1.64 -26.06
N GLY A 215 2.80 -1.01 -26.10
CA GLY A 215 3.24 -0.18 -27.21
C GLY A 215 4.55 -0.71 -27.79
N ARG A 216 5.08 0.02 -28.74
CA ARG A 216 6.32 -0.37 -29.44
C ARG A 216 7.47 -0.68 -28.50
N ASN A 217 7.76 0.20 -27.55
CA ASN A 217 8.88 0.03 -26.63
C ASN A 217 8.64 -1.12 -25.64
N LYS A 218 7.44 -1.25 -25.10
CA LYS A 218 7.08 -2.35 -24.20
C LYS A 218 7.16 -3.70 -24.90
N THR A 219 6.73 -3.80 -26.16
CA THR A 219 6.88 -5.03 -26.98
C THR A 219 8.35 -5.39 -27.19
N GLN A 220 9.22 -4.42 -27.44
CA GLN A 220 10.66 -4.69 -27.55
C GLN A 220 11.28 -5.13 -26.22
N ALA A 221 10.88 -4.47 -25.11
CA ALA A 221 11.30 -4.83 -23.77
C ALA A 221 10.84 -6.23 -23.37
N TRP A 222 9.62 -6.65 -23.79
CA TRP A 222 9.11 -8.02 -23.57
C TRP A 222 10.00 -9.06 -24.21
N LYS A 223 10.38 -8.89 -25.48
CA LYS A 223 11.32 -9.80 -26.17
C LYS A 223 12.67 -9.89 -25.46
N ALA A 224 13.19 -8.76 -25.02
CA ALA A 224 14.44 -8.72 -24.27
C ALA A 224 14.31 -9.41 -22.91
N TRP A 225 13.19 -9.26 -22.22
CA TRP A 225 12.89 -9.92 -20.94
C TRP A 225 12.81 -11.43 -21.10
N LEU A 226 12.08 -11.94 -22.11
CA LEU A 226 12.00 -13.37 -22.41
C LEU A 226 13.40 -13.97 -22.65
N LYS A 227 14.20 -13.30 -23.45
CA LYS A 227 15.59 -13.73 -23.72
C LYS A 227 16.45 -13.76 -22.44
N ALA A 228 16.32 -12.76 -21.60
CA ALA A 228 17.07 -12.65 -20.32
C ALA A 228 16.67 -13.74 -19.31
N HIS A 229 15.49 -14.34 -19.46
CA HIS A 229 14.97 -15.40 -18.60
C HIS A 229 14.99 -16.78 -19.26
N ASP A 230 15.74 -16.94 -20.36
CA ASP A 230 15.87 -18.20 -21.12
C ASP A 230 14.52 -18.80 -21.56
N LYS A 231 13.55 -17.90 -21.89
CA LYS A 231 12.20 -18.27 -22.34
C LYS A 231 12.07 -18.16 -23.85
N THR A 232 11.19 -18.97 -24.42
CA THR A 232 10.85 -18.90 -25.84
C THR A 232 10.22 -17.55 -26.16
N GLU A 233 10.62 -16.92 -27.27
CA GLU A 233 10.00 -15.70 -27.74
C GLU A 233 8.54 -15.96 -28.14
N VAL A 234 7.62 -15.27 -27.47
CA VAL A 234 6.19 -15.25 -27.76
C VAL A 234 5.71 -13.82 -27.92
N PRO A 235 4.64 -13.57 -28.70
CA PRO A 235 4.06 -12.24 -28.82
C PRO A 235 3.51 -11.76 -27.46
N VAL A 236 3.25 -10.46 -27.37
CA VAL A 236 2.45 -9.93 -26.26
C VAL A 236 1.08 -10.62 -26.25
N PRO A 237 0.62 -11.14 -25.10
CA PRO A 237 -0.69 -11.77 -25.01
C PRO A 237 -1.83 -10.84 -25.44
N ALA A 238 -2.78 -11.35 -26.20
CA ALA A 238 -3.95 -10.60 -26.57
C ALA A 238 -4.88 -10.37 -25.37
N LEU A 239 -5.60 -9.27 -25.36
CA LEU A 239 -6.47 -8.89 -24.24
C LEU A 239 -7.53 -9.97 -23.95
N GLU A 240 -8.05 -10.61 -24.97
CA GLU A 240 -9.05 -11.70 -24.83
C GLU A 240 -8.48 -12.92 -24.09
N LEU A 241 -7.18 -13.13 -24.12
CA LEU A 241 -6.49 -14.18 -23.37
C LEU A 241 -6.19 -13.71 -21.93
N ILE A 242 -5.86 -12.44 -21.77
CA ILE A 242 -5.66 -11.81 -20.47
C ILE A 242 -6.94 -11.85 -19.61
N ASP A 243 -8.10 -11.68 -20.25
CA ASP A 243 -9.42 -11.64 -19.58
C ASP A 243 -10.00 -13.03 -19.26
N ARG A 244 -9.23 -14.10 -19.42
CA ARG A 244 -9.67 -15.48 -19.15
C ARG A 244 -8.64 -16.23 -18.32
N ALA A 245 -9.11 -17.31 -17.70
CA ALA A 245 -8.27 -18.33 -17.09
C ALA A 245 -8.92 -19.70 -17.31
N SER A 246 -8.09 -20.71 -17.56
CA SER A 246 -8.59 -22.04 -17.94
C SER A 246 -9.25 -22.82 -16.81
N PHE A 247 -8.97 -22.49 -15.54
CA PHE A 247 -9.57 -23.15 -14.39
C PHE A 247 -10.58 -22.24 -13.68
N ASP A 248 -11.86 -22.64 -13.73
CA ASP A 248 -12.99 -21.88 -13.16
C ASP A 248 -13.03 -20.40 -13.60
N ASN A 249 -12.42 -20.06 -14.72
CA ASN A 249 -12.15 -18.70 -15.16
C ASN A 249 -11.45 -17.81 -14.12
N LEU A 250 -10.87 -18.37 -13.06
CA LEU A 250 -10.20 -17.65 -11.97
C LEU A 250 -8.68 -17.90 -11.96
N ILE A 251 -8.23 -19.14 -12.15
CA ILE A 251 -6.82 -19.51 -12.03
C ILE A 251 -6.28 -19.99 -13.38
N ARG A 252 -5.16 -19.43 -13.82
CA ARG A 252 -4.42 -19.79 -15.01
C ARG A 252 -3.67 -21.10 -14.82
N ASP A 253 -3.78 -22.00 -15.77
CA ASP A 253 -3.00 -23.23 -15.82
C ASP A 253 -1.62 -22.94 -16.45
N PRO A 254 -0.51 -23.01 -15.70
CA PRO A 254 0.81 -22.73 -16.25
C PRO A 254 1.19 -23.66 -17.41
N ALA A 255 0.61 -24.85 -17.52
CA ALA A 255 0.83 -25.73 -18.66
C ALA A 255 0.29 -25.16 -19.99
N LYS A 256 -0.59 -24.16 -19.94
CA LYS A 256 -1.26 -23.57 -21.11
C LYS A 256 -1.12 -22.05 -21.21
N GLU A 257 -0.93 -21.36 -20.07
CA GLU A 257 -1.09 -19.91 -19.93
C GLU A 257 0.11 -19.27 -19.24
N GLN A 258 1.26 -19.94 -19.22
CA GLN A 258 2.49 -19.45 -18.55
C GLN A 258 2.97 -18.12 -19.15
N ASP A 259 2.78 -17.90 -20.43
CA ASP A 259 3.13 -16.67 -21.12
C ASP A 259 2.38 -15.44 -20.58
N ILE A 260 1.12 -15.62 -20.16
CA ILE A 260 0.33 -14.56 -19.53
C ILE A 260 0.83 -14.26 -18.12
N VAL A 261 1.16 -15.30 -17.34
CA VAL A 261 1.75 -15.15 -16.00
C VAL A 261 3.11 -14.45 -16.08
N ASP A 262 3.94 -14.85 -17.06
CA ASP A 262 5.23 -14.21 -17.32
C ASP A 262 5.10 -12.76 -17.76
N TYR A 263 4.09 -12.45 -18.58
CA TYR A 263 3.83 -11.09 -19.03
C TYR A 263 3.35 -10.19 -17.89
N ALA A 264 2.57 -10.74 -16.95
CA ALA A 264 2.18 -10.03 -15.73
C ALA A 264 3.41 -9.72 -14.86
N GLN A 265 4.34 -10.70 -14.68
CA GLN A 265 5.60 -10.49 -13.99
C GLN A 265 6.44 -9.41 -14.68
N PHE A 266 6.61 -9.50 -16.00
CA PHE A 266 7.34 -8.51 -16.78
C PHE A 266 6.77 -7.10 -16.66
N THR A 267 5.43 -6.96 -16.67
CA THR A 267 4.76 -5.66 -16.51
C THR A 267 5.08 -5.04 -15.14
N GLY A 268 5.03 -5.85 -14.07
CA GLY A 268 5.44 -5.42 -12.73
C GLY A 268 6.93 -5.06 -12.65
N ASP A 269 7.79 -5.87 -13.29
CA ASP A 269 9.24 -5.62 -13.33
C ASP A 269 9.60 -4.27 -13.95
N LEU A 270 8.89 -3.85 -15.02
CA LEU A 270 9.12 -2.55 -15.65
C LEU A 270 8.88 -1.39 -14.67
N ILE A 271 7.77 -1.45 -13.96
CA ILE A 271 7.38 -0.40 -13.01
C ILE A 271 8.34 -0.39 -11.81
N ALA A 272 8.61 -1.56 -11.23
CA ALA A 272 9.54 -1.68 -10.11
C ALA A 272 10.95 -1.20 -10.47
N ASN A 273 11.45 -1.52 -11.66
CA ASN A 273 12.77 -1.06 -12.13
C ASN A 273 12.82 0.47 -12.30
N ALA A 274 11.76 1.09 -12.82
CA ALA A 274 11.68 2.55 -12.93
C ALA A 274 11.70 3.21 -11.54
N ILE A 275 10.90 2.71 -10.60
CA ILE A 275 10.86 3.20 -9.22
C ILE A 275 12.25 3.09 -8.57
N LEU A 276 12.89 1.92 -8.66
CA LEU A 276 14.22 1.68 -8.09
C LEU A 276 15.27 2.61 -8.72
N GLY A 277 15.19 2.86 -10.02
CA GLY A 277 16.07 3.80 -10.72
C GLY A 277 15.89 5.24 -10.22
N PHE A 278 14.65 5.72 -10.10
CA PHE A 278 14.37 7.07 -9.57
C PHE A 278 14.75 7.18 -8.09
N ALA A 279 14.50 6.17 -7.27
CA ALA A 279 14.90 6.16 -5.86
C ALA A 279 16.42 6.20 -5.70
N ALA A 280 17.18 5.39 -6.45
CA ALA A 280 18.63 5.39 -6.44
C ALA A 280 19.19 6.75 -6.91
N LYS A 281 18.61 7.34 -7.96
CA LYS A 281 18.99 8.68 -8.42
C LYS A 281 18.75 9.74 -7.35
N THR A 282 17.58 9.75 -6.73
CA THR A 282 17.26 10.68 -5.63
C THR A 282 18.23 10.50 -4.46
N ARG A 283 18.49 9.24 -4.04
CA ARG A 283 19.42 8.92 -2.94
C ARG A 283 20.81 9.46 -3.21
N SER A 284 21.26 9.47 -4.44
CA SER A 284 22.58 10.01 -4.82
C SER A 284 22.70 11.53 -4.70
N LEU A 285 21.59 12.25 -4.59
CA LEU A 285 21.52 13.71 -4.59
C LEU A 285 21.25 14.31 -3.21
N ILE A 286 20.81 13.51 -2.24
CA ILE A 286 20.34 13.98 -0.94
C ILE A 286 21.21 13.47 0.21
N PRO A 287 21.26 14.17 1.36
CA PRO A 287 21.89 13.68 2.57
C PRO A 287 21.24 12.38 3.08
N LYS A 288 22.00 11.54 3.78
CA LYS A 288 21.53 10.23 4.27
C LYS A 288 20.31 10.30 5.19
N GLN A 289 20.18 11.37 5.96
CA GLN A 289 19.07 11.59 6.88
C GLN A 289 17.75 11.95 6.20
N ARG A 290 17.76 12.35 4.93
CA ARG A 290 16.55 12.57 4.15
C ARG A 290 15.93 11.24 3.78
N GLN A 291 14.63 11.14 3.91
CA GLN A 291 13.89 9.92 3.59
C GLN A 291 13.31 9.96 2.17
N ILE A 292 13.15 8.79 1.56
CA ILE A 292 12.50 8.61 0.26
C ILE A 292 11.33 7.68 0.44
N GLY A 293 10.16 8.09 -0.02
CA GLY A 293 8.94 7.29 0.07
C GLY A 293 8.11 7.28 -1.20
N MET A 294 7.10 6.43 -1.20
CA MET A 294 6.12 6.33 -2.29
C MET A 294 4.88 5.55 -1.87
N PHE A 295 3.81 5.74 -2.62
CA PHE A 295 2.63 4.90 -2.55
C PHE A 295 2.87 3.58 -3.28
N PHE A 296 2.81 2.42 -2.58
CA PHE A 296 3.03 1.13 -3.24
C PHE A 296 2.64 -0.07 -2.38
N GLY A 297 2.31 -1.22 -3.04
CA GLY A 297 2.18 -2.51 -2.38
C GLY A 297 0.75 -2.90 -2.00
N TYR A 298 -0.26 -2.41 -2.66
CA TYR A 298 -1.68 -2.48 -2.30
C TYR A 298 -2.35 -3.84 -2.53
N ILE A 299 -1.66 -4.96 -2.29
CA ILE A 299 -2.21 -6.30 -2.50
C ILE A 299 -3.51 -6.55 -1.71
N LEU A 300 -3.73 -5.84 -0.60
CA LEU A 300 -4.92 -5.97 0.24
C LEU A 300 -6.09 -5.08 -0.22
N GLU A 301 -5.92 -4.24 -1.23
CA GLU A 301 -6.94 -3.28 -1.66
C GLU A 301 -7.30 -3.39 -3.14
N LEU A 302 -6.31 -3.69 -3.99
CA LEU A 302 -6.54 -3.71 -5.42
C LEU A 302 -7.43 -4.88 -5.82
N THR A 303 -8.44 -4.57 -6.60
CA THR A 303 -9.43 -5.47 -7.16
C THR A 303 -9.59 -5.19 -8.66
N ASP A 304 -10.43 -5.92 -9.33
CA ASP A 304 -10.62 -5.82 -10.78
C ASP A 304 -9.29 -5.96 -11.53
N SER A 305 -9.11 -5.33 -12.62
CA SER A 305 -7.87 -5.39 -13.43
C SER A 305 -6.61 -4.82 -12.73
N ARG A 306 -6.74 -4.30 -11.52
CA ARG A 306 -5.64 -3.64 -10.81
C ARG A 306 -4.79 -4.59 -9.96
N LEU A 307 -5.33 -5.73 -9.51
CA LEU A 307 -4.57 -6.64 -8.66
C LEU A 307 -3.33 -7.19 -9.39
N VAL A 308 -3.50 -7.71 -10.58
CA VAL A 308 -2.42 -8.36 -11.34
C VAL A 308 -1.60 -7.36 -12.16
N TRP A 309 -2.26 -6.36 -12.76
CA TRP A 309 -1.65 -5.53 -13.82
C TRP A 309 -1.13 -4.17 -13.37
N SER A 310 -1.47 -3.71 -12.16
CA SER A 310 -1.04 -2.38 -11.68
C SER A 310 0.47 -2.26 -11.42
N GLY A 311 1.19 -3.37 -11.23
CA GLY A 311 2.60 -3.39 -10.82
C GLY A 311 2.81 -3.59 -9.31
N HIS A 312 1.78 -3.41 -8.49
CA HIS A 312 1.88 -3.43 -7.02
C HIS A 312 2.25 -4.80 -6.41
N LEU A 313 2.24 -5.89 -7.18
CA LEU A 313 2.71 -7.20 -6.72
C LEU A 313 4.24 -7.26 -6.54
N GLU A 314 5.00 -6.27 -7.03
CA GLU A 314 6.46 -6.19 -6.89
C GLU A 314 6.92 -5.59 -5.54
N TYR A 315 6.02 -5.42 -4.57
CA TYR A 315 6.33 -4.73 -3.31
C TYR A 315 7.48 -5.37 -2.52
N GLU A 316 7.67 -6.69 -2.59
CA GLU A 316 8.78 -7.35 -1.89
C GLU A 316 10.15 -6.84 -2.35
N ARG A 317 10.31 -6.59 -3.66
CA ARG A 317 11.54 -6.01 -4.23
C ARG A 317 11.77 -4.58 -3.76
N LEU A 318 10.72 -3.78 -3.72
CA LEU A 318 10.82 -2.39 -3.27
C LEU A 318 11.10 -2.30 -1.77
N TYR A 319 10.48 -3.17 -0.96
CA TYR A 319 10.72 -3.23 0.48
C TYR A 319 12.15 -3.69 0.81
N ALA A 320 12.76 -4.51 -0.03
CA ALA A 320 14.15 -4.90 0.12
C ALA A 320 15.16 -3.82 -0.32
N SER A 321 14.73 -2.75 -1.00
CA SER A 321 15.61 -1.69 -1.51
C SER A 321 16.20 -0.85 -0.36
N LYS A 322 17.50 -0.60 -0.41
CA LYS A 322 18.19 0.30 0.53
C LYS A 322 17.95 1.79 0.24
N ASP A 323 17.45 2.12 -0.95
CA ASP A 323 17.26 3.50 -1.40
C ASP A 323 15.85 4.03 -1.12
N ILE A 324 14.95 3.17 -0.63
CA ILE A 324 13.59 3.51 -0.23
C ILE A 324 13.46 3.34 1.28
N ASP A 325 12.94 4.35 1.97
CA ASP A 325 12.86 4.34 3.43
C ASP A 325 11.46 4.03 3.95
N PHE A 326 10.40 4.50 3.27
CA PHE A 326 9.03 4.31 3.73
C PHE A 326 8.03 4.15 2.59
N PHE A 327 6.88 3.59 2.92
CA PHE A 327 5.75 3.42 2.01
C PHE A 327 4.52 4.12 2.55
N ILE A 328 3.55 4.37 1.67
CA ILE A 328 2.33 5.10 1.99
C ILE A 328 1.15 4.31 1.45
N SER A 329 0.04 4.31 2.19
CA SER A 329 -1.27 4.03 1.63
C SER A 329 -2.35 4.81 2.37
N PRO A 330 -3.46 5.12 1.70
CA PRO A 330 -4.70 5.46 2.38
C PRO A 330 -5.16 4.33 3.31
N GLY A 331 -6.01 4.65 4.27
CA GLY A 331 -6.85 3.65 4.92
C GLY A 331 -7.74 2.97 3.88
N THR A 332 -7.98 1.66 4.04
CA THR A 332 -8.76 0.90 3.05
C THR A 332 -10.11 1.55 2.76
N TYR A 333 -10.48 1.62 1.49
CA TYR A 333 -11.77 2.18 1.08
C TYR A 333 -12.94 1.25 1.39
N ALA A 334 -12.75 -0.06 1.23
CA ALA A 334 -13.81 -1.05 1.37
C ALA A 334 -14.29 -1.27 2.81
N ASP A 335 -13.57 -0.78 3.82
CA ASP A 335 -13.88 -1.02 5.25
C ASP A 335 -13.84 0.27 6.10
N ARG A 336 -14.14 1.43 5.49
CA ARG A 336 -14.18 2.77 6.12
C ARG A 336 -15.44 3.09 6.93
N PRO A 337 -16.64 2.57 6.60
CA PRO A 337 -17.83 2.89 7.35
C PRO A 337 -17.67 2.62 8.85
N MET A 338 -18.53 3.23 9.68
CA MET A 338 -18.55 2.96 11.12
C MET A 338 -18.73 1.47 11.38
N GLY A 339 -17.93 0.93 12.29
CA GLY A 339 -17.84 -0.52 12.57
C GLY A 339 -16.88 -1.28 11.65
N GLY A 340 -16.37 -0.64 10.60
CA GLY A 340 -15.28 -1.17 9.79
C GLY A 340 -13.91 -0.90 10.42
N GLY A 341 -12.93 -1.75 10.06
CA GLY A 341 -11.60 -1.69 10.67
C GLY A 341 -10.63 -0.75 9.97
N SER A 342 -11.00 -0.11 8.84
CA SER A 342 -10.01 0.55 8.03
C SER A 342 -8.80 -0.39 7.79
N GLY A 343 -7.58 0.06 8.00
CA GLY A 343 -6.39 -0.77 7.89
C GLY A 343 -5.50 -0.35 6.74
N PHE A 344 -4.34 -0.95 6.66
CA PHE A 344 -3.37 -0.65 5.61
C PHE A 344 -3.66 -1.47 4.35
N MET A 345 -3.40 -0.89 3.19
CA MET A 345 -3.59 -1.58 1.89
C MET A 345 -2.48 -2.57 1.57
N MET A 346 -1.42 -2.60 2.38
CA MET A 346 -0.20 -3.36 2.16
C MET A 346 0.15 -4.27 3.35
N PRO A 347 1.02 -5.29 3.18
CA PRO A 347 1.40 -6.20 4.26
C PRO A 347 2.30 -5.52 5.30
N ASN A 348 1.72 -5.14 6.45
CA ASN A 348 2.43 -4.40 7.48
C ASN A 348 3.55 -5.22 8.13
N GLY A 349 3.34 -6.50 8.41
CA GLY A 349 4.39 -7.38 8.96
C GLY A 349 5.59 -7.51 8.03
N THR A 350 5.36 -7.61 6.72
CA THR A 350 6.43 -7.60 5.68
C THR A 350 7.23 -6.31 5.73
N ARG A 351 6.55 -5.17 5.84
CA ARG A 351 7.18 -3.85 5.96
C ARG A 351 8.09 -3.79 7.19
N VAL A 352 7.58 -4.19 8.35
CA VAL A 352 8.34 -4.21 9.62
C VAL A 352 9.59 -5.08 9.51
N LEU A 353 9.46 -6.28 8.94
CA LEU A 353 10.58 -7.21 8.74
C LEU A 353 11.68 -6.66 7.81
N ASN A 354 11.34 -5.73 6.93
CA ASN A 354 12.29 -5.06 6.05
C ASN A 354 12.80 -3.73 6.62
N GLY A 355 12.44 -3.38 7.87
CA GLY A 355 12.86 -2.14 8.51
C GLY A 355 12.35 -0.87 7.81
N LYS A 356 11.19 -0.94 7.13
CA LYS A 356 10.62 0.20 6.39
C LYS A 356 9.65 1.00 7.23
N GLY A 357 9.74 2.32 7.13
CA GLY A 357 8.73 3.23 7.62
C GLY A 357 7.40 3.08 6.90
N PHE A 358 6.33 3.57 7.51
CA PHE A 358 5.02 3.68 6.88
C PHE A 358 4.38 5.02 7.26
N LEU A 359 3.69 5.62 6.28
CA LEU A 359 2.91 6.81 6.49
C LEU A 359 1.45 6.50 6.15
N HIS A 360 0.60 6.52 7.17
CA HIS A 360 -0.83 6.29 7.02
C HIS A 360 -1.53 7.55 6.50
N GLU A 361 -2.20 7.45 5.37
CA GLU A 361 -2.97 8.56 4.83
C GLU A 361 -4.40 8.53 5.35
N ILE A 362 -4.82 9.62 6.00
CA ILE A 362 -6.19 9.83 6.46
C ILE A 362 -6.88 10.76 5.46
N ASP A 363 -7.46 10.18 4.41
CA ASP A 363 -8.17 10.87 3.32
C ASP A 363 -9.69 10.74 3.43
N HIS A 364 -10.18 10.46 4.64
CA HIS A 364 -11.62 10.34 4.93
C HIS A 364 -12.30 11.70 4.82
N ARG A 365 -13.53 11.71 4.30
CA ARG A 365 -14.33 12.92 4.18
C ARG A 365 -15.14 13.16 5.46
N THR A 366 -15.07 14.38 5.98
CA THR A 366 -15.95 14.87 7.05
C THR A 366 -17.20 15.53 6.47
N PRO A 367 -18.23 15.86 7.26
CA PRO A 367 -19.42 16.55 6.77
C PRO A 367 -19.14 17.92 6.13
N THR A 368 -17.96 18.49 6.37
CA THR A 368 -17.57 19.83 5.89
C THR A 368 -16.67 19.83 4.66
N TYR A 369 -16.38 18.65 4.07
CA TYR A 369 -15.55 18.58 2.85
C TYR A 369 -16.13 19.41 1.70
N ASN A 370 -15.28 19.79 0.75
CA ASN A 370 -15.69 20.63 -0.37
C ASN A 370 -16.53 19.84 -1.39
N VAL A 371 -17.86 19.92 -1.25
CA VAL A 371 -18.84 19.20 -2.10
C VAL A 371 -18.81 19.60 -3.58
N LYS A 372 -18.29 20.79 -3.92
CA LYS A 372 -18.19 21.23 -5.33
C LYS A 372 -17.33 20.30 -6.18
N LEU A 373 -16.49 19.52 -5.54
CA LEU A 373 -15.63 18.54 -6.22
C LEU A 373 -16.37 17.27 -6.61
N ASP A 374 -17.50 16.96 -6.00
CA ASP A 374 -18.32 15.80 -6.36
C ASP A 374 -18.94 15.92 -7.76
N GLU A 375 -19.07 17.15 -8.29
CA GLU A 375 -19.50 17.38 -9.68
C GLU A 375 -18.48 16.85 -10.69
N PHE A 376 -17.19 16.80 -10.31
CA PHE A 376 -16.08 16.32 -11.14
C PHE A 376 -15.65 14.91 -10.79
N VAL A 377 -15.90 14.48 -9.56
CA VAL A 377 -15.40 13.25 -8.99
C VAL A 377 -16.57 12.49 -8.37
N SER A 378 -17.30 11.73 -9.19
CA SER A 378 -18.28 10.76 -8.66
C SER A 378 -17.54 9.63 -7.93
N ILE A 379 -16.99 9.92 -6.75
CA ILE A 379 -16.38 8.92 -5.90
C ILE A 379 -17.47 8.38 -4.96
N ALA A 380 -18.43 7.65 -5.53
CA ALA A 380 -19.54 7.06 -4.79
C ALA A 380 -19.10 6.16 -3.62
N TRP A 381 -17.87 5.66 -3.67
CA TRP A 381 -17.26 4.81 -2.64
C TRP A 381 -16.56 5.60 -1.53
N MET A 382 -16.30 6.90 -1.70
CA MET A 382 -15.79 7.79 -0.63
C MET A 382 -16.93 8.46 0.13
N VAL A 383 -17.79 7.67 0.76
CA VAL A 383 -18.91 8.19 1.55
C VAL A 383 -18.39 9.01 2.73
N PRO A 384 -18.78 10.30 2.87
CA PRO A 384 -18.37 11.11 3.99
C PRO A 384 -18.97 10.58 5.31
N TRP A 385 -18.27 10.82 6.39
CA TRP A 385 -18.87 10.64 7.72
C TRP A 385 -20.07 11.56 7.87
N LYS A 386 -21.10 11.03 8.51
CA LYS A 386 -22.43 11.62 8.53
C LYS A 386 -22.51 12.90 9.36
N ASP A 387 -21.81 12.91 10.49
CA ASP A 387 -21.86 13.97 11.48
C ASP A 387 -20.56 14.05 12.30
N GLN A 388 -20.52 14.92 13.30
CA GLN A 388 -19.35 15.10 14.16
C GLN A 388 -19.06 13.85 15.00
N ALA A 389 -20.07 13.07 15.41
CA ALA A 389 -19.85 11.85 16.20
C ALA A 389 -19.13 10.76 15.36
N GLU A 390 -19.53 10.59 14.10
CA GLU A 390 -18.83 9.71 13.18
C GLU A 390 -17.42 10.24 12.84
N THR A 391 -17.26 11.56 12.69
CA THR A 391 -15.96 12.20 12.49
C THR A 391 -15.01 11.91 13.65
N ASP A 392 -15.48 12.11 14.89
CA ASP A 392 -14.69 11.86 16.09
C ASP A 392 -14.29 10.38 16.21
N ALA A 393 -15.26 9.48 16.07
CA ALA A 393 -15.00 8.03 16.15
C ALA A 393 -14.09 7.54 15.04
N GLY A 394 -14.27 8.04 13.82
CA GLY A 394 -13.47 7.69 12.66
C GLY A 394 -12.03 8.19 12.77
N LEU A 395 -11.82 9.46 13.10
CA LEU A 395 -10.47 10.01 13.30
C LEU A 395 -9.73 9.29 14.43
N LYS A 396 -10.39 9.05 15.56
CA LYS A 396 -9.81 8.27 16.68
C LYS A 396 -9.40 6.86 16.24
N ARG A 397 -10.17 6.20 15.35
CA ARG A 397 -9.83 4.91 14.78
C ARG A 397 -8.55 4.99 13.96
N GLU A 398 -8.44 5.95 13.05
CA GLU A 398 -7.26 6.12 12.20
C GLU A 398 -6.01 6.49 13.03
N PHE A 399 -6.16 7.35 14.03
CA PHE A 399 -5.06 7.68 14.95
C PHE A 399 -4.64 6.46 15.79
N ALA A 400 -5.59 5.70 16.34
CA ALA A 400 -5.30 4.49 17.10
C ALA A 400 -4.57 3.44 16.23
N LEU A 401 -4.99 3.26 14.96
CA LEU A 401 -4.33 2.38 14.01
C LEU A 401 -2.87 2.80 13.79
N ALA A 402 -2.64 4.08 13.55
CA ALA A 402 -1.28 4.62 13.36
C ALA A 402 -0.41 4.48 14.63
N ILE A 403 -0.95 4.85 15.79
CA ILE A 403 -0.24 4.82 17.08
C ILE A 403 0.14 3.38 17.45
N ILE A 404 -0.78 2.43 17.36
CA ILE A 404 -0.54 1.03 17.73
C ILE A 404 0.47 0.36 16.80
N ASN A 405 0.45 0.69 15.52
CA ASN A 405 1.39 0.17 14.52
C ASN A 405 2.66 1.02 14.37
N GLN A 406 2.82 2.07 15.19
CA GLN A 406 4.01 2.94 15.21
C GLN A 406 4.34 3.50 13.83
N THR A 407 3.34 4.07 13.18
CA THR A 407 3.47 4.65 11.85
C THR A 407 3.41 6.16 11.91
N SER A 408 4.03 6.81 10.94
CA SER A 408 3.74 8.20 10.59
C SER A 408 2.31 8.30 10.07
N LEU A 409 1.78 9.51 10.02
CA LEU A 409 0.51 9.76 9.38
C LEU A 409 0.43 11.18 8.82
N TRP A 410 -0.49 11.39 7.90
CA TRP A 410 -0.97 12.73 7.58
C TRP A 410 -2.49 12.81 7.50
N CYS A 411 -3.00 13.98 7.86
CA CYS A 411 -4.37 14.38 7.61
C CYS A 411 -4.44 14.97 6.20
N PHE A 412 -5.12 14.27 5.28
CA PHE A 412 -5.19 14.70 3.90
C PHE A 412 -6.49 15.46 3.63
N ASP A 413 -6.35 16.77 3.46
CA ASP A 413 -7.46 17.69 3.25
C ASP A 413 -7.93 17.73 1.77
N MET A 414 -7.33 16.90 0.90
CA MET A 414 -7.58 16.83 -0.54
C MET A 414 -7.62 18.24 -1.18
N TRP A 415 -8.80 18.75 -1.51
CA TRP A 415 -9.04 20.08 -2.05
C TRP A 415 -9.66 21.05 -1.04
N GLY A 416 -9.55 20.74 0.25
CA GLY A 416 -9.99 21.58 1.36
C GLY A 416 -11.31 21.20 1.99
N GLY A 417 -11.54 21.75 3.17
CA GLY A 417 -12.80 21.66 3.90
C GLY A 417 -12.95 20.48 4.85
N VAL A 418 -12.07 19.46 4.78
CA VAL A 418 -12.19 18.26 5.63
C VAL A 418 -11.92 18.58 7.09
N PHE A 419 -10.89 19.36 7.40
CA PHE A 419 -10.46 19.71 8.77
C PHE A 419 -10.82 21.16 9.11
N LYS A 420 -12.10 21.54 8.97
CA LYS A 420 -12.50 22.93 9.06
C LYS A 420 -13.06 23.34 10.43
N THR A 421 -13.69 22.41 11.16
CA THR A 421 -14.37 22.75 12.41
C THR A 421 -13.44 22.70 13.62
N PRO A 422 -13.64 23.57 14.63
CA PRO A 422 -12.91 23.50 15.90
C PRO A 422 -13.07 22.14 16.61
N GLU A 423 -14.23 21.50 16.45
CA GLU A 423 -14.52 20.17 16.98
C GLU A 423 -13.59 19.12 16.39
N THR A 424 -13.48 19.08 15.07
CA THR A 424 -12.57 18.16 14.35
C THR A 424 -11.13 18.44 14.74
N MET A 425 -10.71 19.70 14.83
CA MET A 425 -9.34 20.06 15.19
C MET A 425 -8.98 19.68 16.63
N ARG A 426 -9.94 19.68 17.57
CA ARG A 426 -9.69 19.15 18.93
C ARG A 426 -9.35 17.66 18.92
N VAL A 427 -10.00 16.88 18.06
CA VAL A 427 -9.67 15.45 17.90
C VAL A 427 -8.28 15.27 17.27
N VAL A 428 -7.95 16.10 16.29
CA VAL A 428 -6.60 16.11 15.69
C VAL A 428 -5.53 16.44 16.73
N GLU A 429 -5.74 17.47 17.54
CA GLU A 429 -4.84 17.87 18.63
C GLU A 429 -4.65 16.75 19.67
N GLN A 430 -5.75 16.08 20.06
CA GLN A 430 -5.65 14.92 20.95
C GLN A 430 -4.88 13.77 20.30
N GLY A 431 -5.18 13.47 19.03
CA GLY A 431 -4.46 12.45 18.25
C GLY A 431 -2.97 12.75 18.16
N LYS A 432 -2.59 14.01 17.89
CA LYS A 432 -1.19 14.45 17.84
C LYS A 432 -0.47 14.23 19.18
N ARG A 433 -1.08 14.63 20.29
CA ARG A 433 -0.49 14.41 21.63
C ARG A 433 -0.30 12.93 21.93
N LEU A 434 -1.29 12.08 21.59
CA LEU A 434 -1.17 10.64 21.79
C LEU A 434 -0.12 10.02 20.88
N TRP A 435 -0.06 10.46 19.62
CA TRP A 435 0.96 10.02 18.69
C TRP A 435 2.38 10.37 19.18
N ASP A 436 2.61 11.58 19.66
CA ASP A 436 3.89 12.00 20.25
C ASP A 436 4.28 11.15 21.47
N ALA A 437 3.29 10.76 22.28
CA ALA A 437 3.53 9.99 23.49
C ALA A 437 3.87 8.51 23.24
N PHE A 438 3.38 7.93 22.13
CA PHE A 438 3.40 6.47 21.96
C PHE A 438 4.01 5.98 20.63
N ALA A 439 4.08 6.80 19.58
CA ALA A 439 4.50 6.33 18.26
C ALA A 439 5.99 5.97 18.14
N SER A 440 6.83 6.57 18.96
CA SER A 440 8.30 6.35 18.94
C SER A 440 8.77 5.17 19.80
N ALA A 441 7.92 4.59 20.64
CA ALA A 441 8.32 3.48 21.50
C ALA A 441 8.29 2.15 20.75
N PRO A 442 9.35 1.33 20.73
CA PRO A 442 9.35 0.04 20.04
C PRO A 442 8.45 -0.96 20.79
N LEU A 443 7.20 -1.06 20.36
CA LEU A 443 6.17 -1.91 20.97
C LEU A 443 5.85 -3.09 20.05
N LYS A 444 5.84 -4.31 20.59
CA LYS A 444 5.51 -5.52 19.81
C LYS A 444 3.99 -5.64 19.60
N SER A 445 3.60 -6.07 18.41
CA SER A 445 2.21 -6.48 18.11
C SER A 445 1.75 -7.60 19.05
N ARG A 446 0.47 -7.57 19.42
CA ARG A 446 -0.20 -8.65 20.18
C ARG A 446 -1.13 -9.48 19.31
N ALA A 447 -0.99 -9.40 18.00
CA ALA A 447 -1.72 -10.24 17.07
C ALA A 447 -1.30 -11.71 17.22
N GLU A 448 -2.29 -12.60 17.35
CA GLU A 448 -2.11 -14.06 17.37
C GLU A 448 -2.61 -14.70 16.07
N ILE A 449 -3.05 -13.87 15.10
CA ILE A 449 -3.54 -14.27 13.79
C ILE A 449 -2.59 -13.69 12.74
N ALA A 450 -2.10 -14.53 11.83
CA ALA A 450 -1.33 -14.13 10.66
C ALA A 450 -2.19 -14.30 9.39
N LEU A 451 -2.49 -13.20 8.71
CA LEU A 451 -2.99 -13.21 7.33
C LEU A 451 -1.79 -13.29 6.40
N VAL A 452 -1.70 -14.36 5.61
CA VAL A 452 -0.57 -14.58 4.72
C VAL A 452 -0.98 -14.39 3.27
N VAL A 453 -0.42 -13.36 2.63
CA VAL A 453 -0.64 -13.05 1.22
C VAL A 453 0.52 -13.58 0.37
N ASP A 454 0.24 -13.94 -0.87
CA ASP A 454 1.24 -14.49 -1.79
C ASP A 454 1.18 -13.81 -3.15
N PRO A 455 2.09 -12.85 -3.43
CA PRO A 455 2.10 -12.15 -4.72
C PRO A 455 2.40 -13.08 -5.90
N GLN A 456 3.10 -14.20 -5.68
CA GLN A 456 3.34 -15.18 -6.74
C GLN A 456 2.05 -15.87 -7.16
N SER A 457 1.26 -16.37 -6.19
CA SER A 457 -0.04 -16.96 -6.47
C SER A 457 -1.00 -15.96 -7.12
N ALA A 458 -0.93 -14.68 -6.75
CA ALA A 458 -1.79 -13.64 -7.33
C ALA A 458 -1.58 -13.46 -8.84
N ARG A 459 -0.39 -13.71 -9.38
CA ARG A 459 -0.11 -13.60 -10.83
C ARG A 459 -0.83 -14.66 -11.68
N TYR A 460 -1.24 -15.76 -11.06
CA TYR A 460 -2.04 -16.78 -11.75
C TYR A 460 -3.53 -16.41 -11.88
N LEU A 461 -3.96 -15.32 -11.27
CA LEU A 461 -5.36 -14.93 -11.25
C LEU A 461 -5.79 -14.24 -12.56
N ASN A 462 -7.02 -14.55 -12.98
CA ASN A 462 -7.79 -13.67 -13.84
C ASN A 462 -8.48 -12.63 -12.96
N ASP A 463 -7.99 -11.42 -12.96
CA ASP A 463 -8.50 -10.34 -12.11
C ASP A 463 -9.81 -9.69 -12.57
N GLN A 464 -10.42 -10.23 -13.65
CA GLN A 464 -11.81 -9.92 -14.02
C GLN A 464 -12.84 -10.84 -13.35
N HIS A 465 -12.39 -11.88 -12.62
CA HIS A 465 -13.30 -12.77 -11.92
C HIS A 465 -13.96 -12.08 -10.71
N PRO A 466 -15.29 -12.29 -10.47
CA PRO A 466 -16.00 -11.65 -9.35
C PRO A 466 -15.39 -11.88 -7.97
N ASP A 467 -14.75 -13.03 -7.75
CA ASP A 467 -14.15 -13.39 -6.45
C ASP A 467 -12.86 -12.62 -6.12
N ILE A 468 -12.28 -11.88 -7.07
CA ILE A 468 -11.03 -11.14 -6.84
C ILE A 468 -11.12 -10.23 -5.62
N ALA A 469 -12.24 -9.50 -5.48
CA ALA A 469 -12.48 -8.63 -4.32
C ALA A 469 -12.59 -9.40 -2.99
N GLN A 470 -12.90 -10.70 -3.02
CA GLN A 470 -13.05 -11.52 -1.83
C GLN A 470 -11.74 -12.15 -1.36
N ILE A 471 -10.75 -12.33 -2.26
CA ILE A 471 -9.50 -13.04 -1.95
C ILE A 471 -8.75 -12.30 -0.83
N TYR A 472 -8.21 -11.14 -1.10
CA TYR A 472 -7.39 -10.41 -0.12
C TYR A 472 -8.19 -9.35 0.63
N GLN A 473 -8.84 -8.44 -0.08
CA GLN A 473 -9.62 -7.35 0.49
C GLN A 473 -10.78 -7.86 1.35
N GLY A 474 -11.63 -8.71 0.80
CA GLY A 474 -12.79 -9.25 1.51
C GLY A 474 -12.40 -10.11 2.72
N THR A 475 -11.33 -10.93 2.60
CA THR A 475 -10.84 -11.74 3.73
C THR A 475 -10.31 -10.83 4.85
N ARG A 476 -9.50 -9.79 4.54
CA ARG A 476 -9.04 -8.81 5.51
C ARG A 476 -10.21 -8.10 6.21
N ASN A 477 -11.23 -7.66 5.46
CA ASN A 477 -12.41 -7.00 6.03
C ASN A 477 -13.20 -7.91 6.98
N LYS A 478 -13.26 -9.22 6.68
CA LYS A 478 -13.88 -10.22 7.58
C LYS A 478 -13.04 -10.43 8.85
N LEU A 479 -11.71 -10.42 8.75
CA LEU A 479 -10.80 -10.48 9.90
C LEU A 479 -10.95 -9.29 10.84
N ASN A 480 -11.19 -8.09 10.32
CA ASN A 480 -11.49 -6.89 11.12
C ASN A 480 -12.73 -7.05 12.03
N ARG A 481 -13.53 -8.10 11.84
CA ARG A 481 -14.76 -8.35 12.62
C ARG A 481 -14.64 -9.52 13.59
N LEU A 482 -13.42 -9.90 13.95
CA LEU A 482 -13.20 -11.00 14.87
C LEU A 482 -13.21 -10.59 16.35
N GLY A 483 -13.08 -9.31 16.67
CA GLY A 483 -12.81 -8.86 18.01
C GLY A 483 -11.39 -9.20 18.49
N ALA A 484 -10.46 -9.42 17.57
CA ALA A 484 -9.06 -9.74 17.83
C ALA A 484 -8.16 -9.10 16.76
N PRO A 485 -6.93 -8.67 17.13
CA PRO A 485 -5.97 -8.11 16.16
C PRO A 485 -5.37 -9.22 15.28
N PHE A 486 -4.97 -8.86 14.08
CA PHE A 486 -4.20 -9.70 13.16
C PHE A 486 -3.04 -8.91 12.53
N GLU A 487 -2.04 -9.65 12.05
CA GLU A 487 -0.90 -9.08 11.29
C GLU A 487 -0.87 -9.68 9.89
N VAL A 488 -0.30 -8.95 8.93
CA VAL A 488 -0.25 -9.38 7.53
C VAL A 488 1.19 -9.59 7.10
N PHE A 489 1.49 -10.77 6.57
CA PHE A 489 2.79 -11.15 6.05
C PHE A 489 2.70 -11.60 4.60
N SER A 490 3.76 -11.33 3.84
CA SER A 490 4.00 -12.04 2.60
C SER A 490 4.43 -13.49 2.87
N PHE A 491 4.08 -14.41 1.99
CA PHE A 491 4.47 -15.82 2.15
C PHE A 491 5.99 -15.99 2.28
N ASN A 492 6.76 -15.21 1.53
CA ASN A 492 8.22 -15.26 1.52
C ASN A 492 8.86 -14.78 2.84
N ASP A 493 8.10 -14.18 3.73
CA ASP A 493 8.57 -13.76 5.05
C ASP A 493 8.54 -14.88 6.09
N LEU A 494 7.71 -15.91 5.90
CA LEU A 494 7.54 -16.99 6.87
C LEU A 494 8.85 -17.63 7.35
N PRO A 495 9.88 -17.83 6.51
CA PRO A 495 11.16 -18.39 6.96
C PRO A 495 11.96 -17.51 7.92
N ARG A 496 11.73 -16.18 7.91
CA ARG A 496 12.52 -15.19 8.66
C ARG A 496 11.74 -14.46 9.76
N ALA A 497 10.41 -14.57 9.75
CA ALA A 497 9.55 -13.98 10.77
C ALA A 497 9.59 -14.78 12.08
N ASP A 498 9.51 -14.08 13.22
CA ASP A 498 9.20 -14.74 14.50
C ASP A 498 7.69 -15.05 14.54
N LEU A 499 7.35 -16.31 14.32
CA LEU A 499 5.98 -16.78 14.24
C LEU A 499 5.46 -17.39 15.55
N THR A 500 6.24 -17.35 16.62
CA THR A 500 5.94 -18.06 17.90
C THR A 500 4.65 -17.60 18.58
N GLN A 501 4.23 -16.36 18.35
CA GLN A 501 2.99 -15.83 18.94
C GLN A 501 1.74 -16.18 18.13
N TYR A 502 1.88 -16.53 16.83
CA TYR A 502 0.73 -16.78 15.96
C TYR A 502 0.18 -18.19 16.15
N LYS A 503 -1.12 -18.29 16.27
CA LYS A 503 -1.87 -19.53 16.49
C LYS A 503 -2.74 -19.91 15.30
N LEU A 504 -3.23 -18.90 14.58
CA LEU A 504 -4.04 -19.05 13.37
C LEU A 504 -3.33 -18.39 12.17
N PHE A 505 -3.12 -19.15 11.11
CA PHE A 505 -2.63 -18.69 9.82
C PHE A 505 -3.74 -18.74 8.79
N VAL A 506 -4.08 -17.64 8.17
CA VAL A 506 -5.13 -17.54 7.14
C VAL A 506 -4.49 -17.33 5.77
N PHE A 507 -4.77 -18.23 4.84
CA PHE A 507 -4.23 -18.24 3.47
C PHE A 507 -5.38 -18.03 2.46
N PRO A 508 -5.70 -16.78 2.11
CA PRO A 508 -6.84 -16.51 1.23
C PRO A 508 -6.57 -16.85 -0.23
N GLY A 509 -5.32 -16.80 -0.69
CA GLY A 509 -4.96 -16.94 -2.09
C GLY A 509 -3.64 -17.71 -2.30
N LEU A 510 -3.38 -18.77 -1.55
CA LEU A 510 -2.18 -19.60 -1.69
C LEU A 510 -2.39 -20.70 -2.74
N PHE A 511 -2.54 -20.29 -4.01
CA PHE A 511 -2.86 -21.22 -5.12
C PHE A 511 -1.66 -22.00 -5.62
N GLU A 512 -0.48 -21.34 -5.66
CA GLU A 512 0.77 -21.99 -6.06
C GLU A 512 1.54 -22.47 -4.83
N ILE A 513 1.79 -23.76 -4.75
CA ILE A 513 2.68 -24.35 -3.74
C ILE A 513 3.72 -25.23 -4.41
N THR A 514 4.86 -24.62 -4.74
CA THR A 514 6.05 -25.34 -5.19
C THR A 514 6.63 -26.23 -4.09
N SER A 515 7.56 -27.14 -4.45
CA SER A 515 8.27 -27.96 -3.46
C SER A 515 9.02 -27.13 -2.41
N GLY A 516 9.50 -25.92 -2.77
CA GLY A 516 10.12 -24.97 -1.84
C GLY A 516 9.10 -24.41 -0.85
N LYS A 517 7.96 -23.91 -1.31
CA LYS A 517 6.88 -23.41 -0.46
C LYS A 517 6.33 -24.50 0.47
N ARG A 518 6.21 -25.75 0.00
CA ARG A 518 5.78 -26.88 0.83
C ARG A 518 6.73 -27.11 2.02
N LYS A 519 8.04 -27.03 1.81
CA LYS A 519 9.03 -27.14 2.90
C LYS A 519 8.91 -25.99 3.90
N VAL A 520 8.63 -24.77 3.44
CA VAL A 520 8.40 -23.62 4.33
C VAL A 520 7.16 -23.86 5.19
N LEU A 521 6.04 -24.27 4.60
CA LEU A 521 4.81 -24.59 5.36
C LEU A 521 5.05 -25.66 6.40
N GLN A 522 5.73 -26.76 6.04
CA GLN A 522 6.07 -27.86 6.97
C GLN A 522 6.90 -27.37 8.16
N LYS A 523 7.88 -26.50 7.90
CA LYS A 523 8.79 -26.02 8.93
C LYS A 523 8.17 -24.94 9.81
N GLN A 524 7.35 -24.05 9.25
CA GLN A 524 6.92 -22.82 9.91
C GLN A 524 5.47 -22.85 10.38
N VAL A 525 4.59 -23.59 9.69
CA VAL A 525 3.15 -23.55 9.92
C VAL A 525 2.58 -24.87 10.37
N PHE A 526 3.01 -26.01 9.80
CA PHE A 526 2.43 -27.34 10.05
C PHE A 526 3.03 -28.01 11.29
N ASN A 527 3.08 -27.27 12.39
CA ASN A 527 3.64 -27.70 13.67
C ASN A 527 3.02 -26.91 14.83
N ASN A 528 3.52 -27.09 16.05
CA ASN A 528 3.20 -26.30 17.25
C ASN A 528 1.70 -26.15 17.56
N LYS A 529 0.87 -27.08 17.09
CA LYS A 529 -0.61 -27.04 17.22
C LYS A 529 -1.24 -25.83 16.49
N HIS A 530 -0.53 -25.24 15.53
CA HIS A 530 -1.08 -24.14 14.73
C HIS A 530 -2.33 -24.59 13.98
N THR A 531 -3.22 -23.64 13.70
CA THR A 531 -4.35 -23.82 12.80
C THR A 531 -4.06 -23.08 11.51
N ALA A 532 -4.12 -23.78 10.37
CA ALA A 532 -4.00 -23.19 9.04
C ALA A 532 -5.37 -23.19 8.35
N PHE A 533 -5.86 -22.01 8.03
CA PHE A 533 -7.14 -21.77 7.37
C PHE A 533 -6.90 -21.51 5.88
N PHE A 534 -7.39 -22.40 5.03
CA PHE A 534 -7.25 -22.35 3.59
C PHE A 534 -8.59 -22.06 2.91
N ILE A 535 -8.56 -21.31 1.81
CA ILE A 535 -9.76 -20.92 1.08
C ILE A 535 -9.65 -21.37 -0.37
N TYR A 536 -10.72 -21.97 -0.91
CA TYR A 536 -10.95 -22.34 -2.29
C TYR A 536 -9.98 -23.42 -2.81
N ALA A 537 -8.86 -23.06 -3.44
CA ALA A 537 -7.99 -23.98 -4.18
C ALA A 537 -6.51 -23.91 -3.73
N PRO A 538 -6.19 -24.06 -2.42
CA PRO A 538 -4.82 -23.93 -1.94
C PRO A 538 -3.94 -25.06 -2.51
N GLY A 539 -2.79 -24.66 -3.07
CA GLY A 539 -1.81 -25.58 -3.64
C GLY A 539 -2.25 -26.34 -4.88
N ILE A 540 -3.31 -25.90 -5.56
CA ILE A 540 -3.77 -26.52 -6.82
C ILE A 540 -2.69 -26.48 -7.90
N CYS A 541 -1.83 -25.43 -7.88
CA CYS A 541 -0.70 -25.23 -8.77
C CYS A 541 0.62 -25.61 -8.10
N ASP A 542 1.47 -26.35 -8.81
CA ASP A 542 2.84 -26.64 -8.37
C ASP A 542 3.92 -25.80 -9.09
N GLY A 543 3.48 -24.80 -9.87
CA GLY A 543 4.31 -23.99 -10.75
C GLY A 543 4.45 -24.56 -12.17
N LYS A 544 3.84 -25.71 -12.46
CA LYS A 544 3.91 -26.37 -13.79
C LYS A 544 2.53 -26.77 -14.31
N SER A 545 1.62 -27.16 -13.45
CA SER A 545 0.29 -27.67 -13.81
C SER A 545 -0.69 -27.51 -12.68
N LEU A 546 -1.99 -27.60 -13.01
CA LEU A 546 -3.06 -27.64 -12.03
C LEU A 546 -3.49 -29.08 -11.76
N ASP A 547 -3.74 -29.39 -10.46
CA ASP A 547 -4.30 -30.67 -10.04
C ASP A 547 -5.09 -30.49 -8.74
N THR A 548 -6.38 -30.79 -8.77
CA THR A 548 -7.27 -30.69 -7.61
C THR A 548 -6.95 -31.70 -6.49
N ALA A 549 -6.27 -32.82 -6.80
CA ALA A 549 -5.83 -33.79 -5.80
C ALA A 549 -4.87 -33.16 -4.78
N ARG A 550 -4.07 -32.19 -5.20
CA ARG A 550 -3.12 -31.46 -4.30
C ARG A 550 -3.84 -30.69 -3.20
N VAL A 551 -5.07 -30.21 -3.46
CA VAL A 551 -5.89 -29.54 -2.44
C VAL A 551 -6.23 -30.53 -1.33
N GLN A 552 -6.63 -31.76 -1.67
CA GLN A 552 -6.93 -32.81 -0.71
C GLN A 552 -5.69 -33.26 0.05
N GLU A 553 -4.56 -33.42 -0.62
CA GLU A 553 -3.28 -33.77 0.05
C GLU A 553 -2.90 -32.73 1.11
N LEU A 554 -3.05 -31.44 0.78
CA LEU A 554 -2.71 -30.34 1.65
C LEU A 554 -3.69 -30.22 2.82
N THR A 555 -4.98 -30.15 2.51
CA THR A 555 -6.02 -29.82 3.51
C THR A 555 -6.61 -31.03 4.23
N GLY A 556 -6.53 -32.21 3.63
CA GLY A 556 -7.23 -33.40 4.09
C GLY A 556 -8.70 -33.48 3.64
N THR A 557 -9.16 -32.50 2.84
CA THR A 557 -10.54 -32.40 2.36
C THR A 557 -10.54 -32.30 0.83
N ALA A 558 -11.44 -33.03 0.15
CA ALA A 558 -11.52 -32.98 -1.30
C ALA A 558 -11.91 -31.58 -1.79
N PHE A 559 -11.36 -31.18 -2.93
CA PHE A 559 -11.64 -29.89 -3.57
C PHE A 559 -13.15 -29.69 -3.74
N LYS A 560 -13.64 -28.49 -3.43
CA LYS A 560 -15.08 -28.11 -3.47
C LYS A 560 -16.01 -28.95 -2.58
N THR A 561 -15.49 -29.65 -1.57
CA THR A 561 -16.37 -30.18 -0.52
C THR A 561 -17.15 -29.04 0.12
N PRO A 562 -18.49 -29.01 0.06
CA PRO A 562 -19.28 -27.84 0.43
C PRO A 562 -19.06 -27.37 1.87
N GLY A 563 -19.01 -26.06 2.07
CA GLY A 563 -18.93 -25.42 3.39
C GLY A 563 -17.49 -25.36 3.95
N VAL A 564 -17.37 -25.56 5.26
CA VAL A 564 -16.09 -25.49 5.97
C VAL A 564 -15.84 -26.81 6.69
N SER A 565 -14.67 -27.37 6.47
CA SER A 565 -14.23 -28.62 7.12
C SER A 565 -12.99 -28.38 7.98
N THR A 566 -12.88 -29.12 9.08
CA THR A 566 -11.75 -29.08 9.99
C THR A 566 -11.17 -30.47 10.12
N VAL A 567 -9.90 -30.64 9.81
CA VAL A 567 -9.19 -31.92 9.82
C VAL A 567 -7.98 -31.82 10.74
N PRO A 568 -7.91 -32.64 11.81
CA PRO A 568 -6.69 -32.78 12.59
C PRO A 568 -5.57 -33.37 11.73
N ARG A 569 -4.38 -32.81 11.87
CA ARG A 569 -3.15 -33.25 11.19
C ARG A 569 -2.08 -33.51 12.26
N ASP A 570 -1.00 -34.14 11.85
CA ASP A 570 0.11 -34.38 12.77
C ASP A 570 0.79 -33.07 13.19
N GLY A 571 0.62 -32.70 14.46
CA GLY A 571 1.19 -31.47 15.04
C GLY A 571 0.49 -30.15 14.68
N TRP A 572 -0.59 -30.17 13.86
CA TRP A 572 -1.34 -28.97 13.46
C TRP A 572 -2.79 -29.27 13.08
N ARG A 573 -3.56 -28.27 12.71
CA ARG A 573 -4.95 -28.40 12.27
C ARG A 573 -5.16 -27.68 10.94
N SER A 574 -5.82 -28.36 10.00
CA SER A 574 -6.30 -27.79 8.76
C SER A 574 -7.76 -27.37 8.90
N VAL A 575 -8.07 -26.15 8.51
CA VAL A 575 -9.43 -25.65 8.24
C VAL A 575 -9.51 -25.30 6.76
N TYR A 576 -10.51 -25.85 6.07
CA TYR A 576 -10.68 -25.63 4.64
C TYR A 576 -12.08 -25.12 4.34
N ALA A 577 -12.18 -23.97 3.68
CA ALA A 577 -13.40 -23.40 3.16
C ALA A 577 -13.47 -23.62 1.64
N SER A 578 -14.57 -24.17 1.13
CA SER A 578 -14.74 -24.53 -0.29
C SER A 578 -14.79 -23.37 -1.27
N GLY A 579 -14.97 -22.15 -0.76
CA GLY A 579 -15.03 -20.91 -1.52
C GLY A 579 -15.13 -19.70 -0.59
N TYR A 580 -15.06 -18.50 -1.16
CA TYR A 580 -15.06 -17.24 -0.40
C TYR A 580 -16.43 -16.94 0.26
N ASP A 581 -17.51 -17.44 -0.30
CA ASP A 581 -18.86 -17.32 0.27
C ASP A 581 -19.04 -18.13 1.57
N ALA A 582 -18.30 -19.24 1.70
CA ALA A 582 -18.29 -20.02 2.92
C ALA A 582 -17.52 -19.35 4.07
N VAL A 583 -16.73 -18.28 3.79
CA VAL A 583 -15.95 -17.56 4.78
C VAL A 583 -16.73 -16.38 5.29
N THR A 584 -17.26 -16.48 6.49
CA THR A 584 -17.91 -15.37 7.22
C THR A 584 -17.05 -14.92 8.41
N PRO A 585 -17.29 -13.75 9.00
CA PRO A 585 -16.63 -13.36 10.26
C PRO A 585 -16.81 -14.41 11.36
N GLN A 586 -17.97 -15.04 11.46
CA GLN A 586 -18.28 -16.08 12.45
C GLN A 586 -17.43 -17.33 12.22
N VAL A 587 -17.27 -17.77 10.98
CA VAL A 587 -16.41 -18.92 10.62
C VAL A 587 -14.96 -18.66 10.97
N LEU A 588 -14.45 -17.47 10.63
CA LEU A 588 -13.08 -17.08 10.99
C LEU A 588 -12.90 -16.98 12.51
N ARG A 589 -13.91 -16.46 13.23
CA ARG A 589 -13.89 -16.41 14.68
C ARG A 589 -13.87 -17.79 15.31
N GLN A 590 -14.70 -18.73 14.84
CA GLN A 590 -14.67 -20.13 15.30
C GLN A 590 -13.29 -20.76 15.07
N ALA A 591 -12.67 -20.50 13.94
CA ALA A 591 -11.32 -20.98 13.68
C ALA A 591 -10.28 -20.34 14.63
N ALA A 592 -10.43 -19.06 14.96
CA ALA A 592 -9.58 -18.37 15.94
C ALA A 592 -9.75 -18.92 17.36
N GLU A 593 -10.98 -19.17 17.80
CA GLU A 593 -11.30 -19.78 19.10
C GLU A 593 -10.73 -21.20 19.20
N VAL A 594 -10.91 -22.02 18.16
CA VAL A 594 -10.34 -23.36 18.08
C VAL A 594 -8.81 -23.36 18.08
N ALA A 595 -8.19 -22.31 17.51
CA ALA A 595 -6.74 -22.09 17.57
C ALA A 595 -6.27 -21.58 18.94
N GLY A 596 -7.17 -21.18 19.84
CA GLY A 596 -6.85 -20.60 21.14
C GLY A 596 -6.41 -19.14 21.05
N VAL A 597 -6.85 -18.39 20.03
CA VAL A 597 -6.62 -16.96 19.89
C VAL A 597 -7.37 -16.20 20.97
N THR A 598 -6.75 -15.20 21.55
CA THR A 598 -7.38 -14.29 22.50
C THR A 598 -8.39 -13.40 21.80
N ILE A 599 -9.66 -13.51 22.14
CA ILE A 599 -10.73 -12.63 21.68
C ILE A 599 -10.89 -11.49 22.69
N TYR A 600 -10.60 -10.27 22.27
CA TYR A 600 -10.64 -9.09 23.13
C TYR A 600 -12.05 -8.56 23.33
N CYS A 601 -12.88 -8.64 22.30
CA CYS A 601 -14.29 -8.24 22.35
C CYS A 601 -15.16 -9.30 21.70
N GLU A 602 -16.28 -9.64 22.35
CA GLU A 602 -17.20 -10.68 21.82
C GLU A 602 -18.05 -10.14 20.65
N ASP A 603 -18.20 -8.83 20.53
CA ASP A 603 -18.85 -8.21 19.37
C ASP A 603 -18.00 -8.36 18.09
N THR A 604 -18.65 -8.25 16.94
CA THR A 604 -18.00 -8.29 15.63
C THR A 604 -17.39 -6.93 15.28
N VAL A 605 -16.31 -6.58 15.96
CA VAL A 605 -15.69 -5.24 15.93
C VAL A 605 -14.19 -5.30 15.65
N PRO A 606 -13.63 -4.24 15.06
CA PRO A 606 -12.18 -4.12 14.93
C PRO A 606 -11.50 -3.92 16.27
N VAL A 607 -10.38 -4.63 16.44
CA VAL A 607 -9.47 -4.49 17.58
C VAL A 607 -8.05 -4.33 17.07
N TYR A 608 -7.31 -3.35 17.57
CA TYR A 608 -5.87 -3.20 17.36
C TYR A 608 -5.17 -3.32 18.70
N ALA A 609 -4.04 -4.00 18.74
CA ALA A 609 -3.33 -4.15 20.00
C ALA A 609 -1.82 -4.33 19.82
N ASN A 610 -1.07 -3.69 20.69
CA ASN A 610 0.33 -3.99 20.96
C ASN A 610 0.54 -4.29 22.45
N GLU A 611 1.78 -4.45 22.90
CA GLU A 611 2.05 -4.86 24.28
C GLU A 611 1.68 -3.81 25.35
N ARG A 612 1.35 -2.56 24.96
CA ARG A 612 0.99 -1.47 25.84
C ARG A 612 -0.41 -0.92 25.61
N LEU A 613 -0.92 -0.98 24.38
CA LEU A 613 -2.14 -0.32 23.96
C LEU A 613 -3.14 -1.32 23.37
N VAL A 614 -4.43 -1.07 23.63
CA VAL A 614 -5.56 -1.76 23.00
C VAL A 614 -6.56 -0.72 22.51
N ALA A 615 -6.95 -0.79 21.25
CA ALA A 615 -8.03 0.02 20.70
C ALA A 615 -9.19 -0.85 20.23
N VAL A 616 -10.41 -0.36 20.46
CA VAL A 616 -11.65 -0.98 20.01
C VAL A 616 -12.51 0.09 19.33
N HIS A 617 -12.98 -0.21 18.11
CA HIS A 617 -13.87 0.67 17.37
C HIS A 617 -15.25 0.04 17.23
N MET A 618 -16.31 0.82 17.47
CA MET A 618 -17.71 0.35 17.44
C MET A 618 -18.61 1.33 16.67
N ALA A 619 -19.49 0.78 15.83
CA ALA A 619 -20.62 1.55 15.28
C ALA A 619 -21.75 1.68 16.30
N GLN A 620 -22.03 0.62 17.06
CA GLN A 620 -23.06 0.57 18.08
C GLN A 620 -22.41 0.36 19.44
N GLY A 621 -22.49 1.36 20.30
CA GLY A 621 -21.90 1.36 21.62
C GLY A 621 -22.70 0.56 22.65
N GLY A 622 -22.64 1.00 23.89
CA GLY A 622 -23.21 0.34 25.07
C GLY A 622 -22.14 -0.23 25.97
N GLU A 623 -22.57 -0.87 27.07
CA GLU A 623 -21.64 -1.49 27.99
C GLU A 623 -21.09 -2.78 27.39
N LYS A 624 -19.75 -2.88 27.28
CA LYS A 624 -19.04 -4.01 26.66
C LYS A 624 -17.94 -4.51 27.57
N ARG A 625 -17.75 -5.84 27.53
CA ARG A 625 -16.63 -6.51 28.18
C ARG A 625 -15.44 -6.57 27.22
N VAL A 626 -14.29 -6.09 27.72
CA VAL A 626 -13.00 -6.22 27.01
C VAL A 626 -12.13 -7.21 27.78
N THR A 627 -11.59 -8.20 27.07
CA THR A 627 -10.68 -9.23 27.61
C THR A 627 -9.26 -8.93 27.13
N LEU A 628 -8.27 -9.04 28.02
CA LEU A 628 -6.88 -8.74 27.72
C LEU A 628 -6.05 -10.03 27.61
N PRO A 629 -4.97 -10.04 26.80
CA PRO A 629 -4.10 -11.21 26.63
C PRO A 629 -3.18 -11.45 27.82
N CYS A 630 -3.02 -10.49 28.71
CA CYS A 630 -2.12 -10.54 29.85
C CYS A 630 -2.74 -9.88 31.08
N ASP A 631 -2.15 -10.18 32.24
CA ASP A 631 -2.55 -9.55 33.48
C ASP A 631 -2.09 -8.08 33.53
N CYS A 632 -2.97 -7.20 33.98
CA CYS A 632 -2.68 -5.84 34.37
C CYS A 632 -3.60 -5.42 35.51
N ARG A 633 -3.22 -4.39 36.26
CA ARG A 633 -4.03 -3.92 37.43
C ARG A 633 -5.20 -3.07 37.00
N GLN A 634 -4.99 -2.21 36.01
CA GLN A 634 -5.97 -1.28 35.50
C GLN A 634 -5.67 -0.90 34.06
N VAL A 635 -6.63 -0.36 33.36
CA VAL A 635 -6.47 0.30 32.07
C VAL A 635 -6.82 1.79 32.21
N LYS A 636 -6.17 2.62 31.41
CA LYS A 636 -6.51 4.04 31.27
C LYS A 636 -7.03 4.30 29.86
N GLU A 637 -8.28 4.74 29.73
CA GLU A 637 -8.80 5.23 28.47
C GLU A 637 -8.18 6.60 28.17
N LEU A 638 -7.50 6.73 27.02
CA LEU A 638 -6.56 7.83 26.79
C LEU A 638 -7.24 9.13 26.29
N TYR A 639 -8.43 9.07 25.70
CA TYR A 639 -9.17 10.25 25.26
C TYR A 639 -9.90 10.94 26.41
N THR A 640 -10.41 10.17 27.37
CA THR A 640 -11.17 10.69 28.53
C THR A 640 -10.35 10.77 29.81
N GLY A 641 -9.26 10.02 29.89
CA GLY A 641 -8.45 9.88 31.10
C GLY A 641 -9.05 8.93 32.14
N GLN A 642 -10.17 8.25 31.84
CA GLN A 642 -10.83 7.31 32.77
C GLN A 642 -9.90 6.13 33.09
N VAL A 643 -9.75 5.86 34.39
CA VAL A 643 -9.01 4.69 34.89
C VAL A 643 -10.01 3.63 35.33
N ILE A 644 -9.83 2.40 34.86
CA ILE A 644 -10.75 1.29 35.03
C ILE A 644 -9.97 0.09 35.63
N PRO A 645 -10.41 -0.47 36.76
CA PRO A 645 -9.78 -1.66 37.33
C PRO A 645 -9.99 -2.87 36.43
N VAL A 646 -8.99 -3.74 36.38
CA VAL A 646 -9.05 -5.01 35.63
C VAL A 646 -9.11 -6.16 36.61
N THR A 647 -10.07 -7.08 36.40
CA THR A 647 -10.24 -8.31 37.19
C THR A 647 -10.23 -9.51 36.26
N GLU A 648 -9.39 -10.51 36.53
CA GLU A 648 -9.29 -11.72 35.70
C GLU A 648 -9.06 -11.41 34.21
N ARG A 649 -8.19 -10.42 33.92
CA ARG A 649 -7.90 -9.91 32.56
C ARG A 649 -9.11 -9.28 31.85
N ARG A 650 -10.13 -8.84 32.58
CA ARG A 650 -11.37 -8.28 32.01
C ARG A 650 -11.72 -6.96 32.65
N PHE A 651 -12.31 -6.08 31.85
CA PHE A 651 -12.93 -4.85 32.34
C PHE A 651 -14.19 -4.53 31.54
N MET A 652 -15.06 -3.71 32.12
CA MET A 652 -16.27 -3.20 31.48
C MET A 652 -16.06 -1.75 31.05
N TYR A 653 -16.51 -1.41 29.87
CA TYR A 653 -16.48 -0.03 29.36
C TYR A 653 -17.76 0.30 28.58
N THR A 654 -18.28 1.53 28.78
CA THR A 654 -19.47 1.99 28.06
C THR A 654 -19.05 2.84 26.87
N PHE A 655 -19.14 2.27 25.68
CA PHE A 655 -18.87 2.97 24.41
C PHE A 655 -20.06 3.84 23.99
N LYS A 656 -19.81 4.97 23.38
CA LYS A 656 -20.80 5.77 22.64
C LYS A 656 -21.18 5.05 21.34
N SER A 657 -22.14 5.61 20.58
CA SER A 657 -22.55 5.12 19.25
C SER A 657 -22.46 6.24 18.22
N PRO A 658 -21.47 6.24 17.28
CA PRO A 658 -20.29 5.38 17.25
C PRO A 658 -19.20 5.81 18.24
N ASP A 659 -18.16 4.95 18.44
CA ASP A 659 -17.00 5.29 19.28
C ASP A 659 -15.72 4.56 18.88
N THR A 660 -14.60 5.12 19.27
CA THR A 660 -13.30 4.46 19.32
C THR A 660 -12.62 4.79 20.64
N ALA A 661 -12.34 3.79 21.44
CA ALA A 661 -11.61 3.93 22.69
C ALA A 661 -10.18 3.36 22.54
N LEU A 662 -9.21 4.05 23.14
CA LEU A 662 -7.81 3.65 23.17
C LEU A 662 -7.37 3.49 24.62
N PHE A 663 -7.06 2.26 25.00
CA PHE A 663 -6.70 1.91 26.38
C PHE A 663 -5.20 1.67 26.50
N GLU A 664 -4.57 2.31 27.50
CA GLU A 664 -3.24 1.99 27.96
C GLU A 664 -3.30 0.95 29.06
N LEU A 665 -2.51 -0.13 28.96
CA LEU A 665 -2.39 -1.19 29.95
C LEU A 665 -1.43 -0.74 31.05
N VAL A 666 -1.93 -0.52 32.27
CA VAL A 666 -1.12 -0.14 33.43
C VAL A 666 -0.82 -1.39 34.27
N ARG A 667 0.44 -1.81 34.24
CA ARG A 667 0.92 -3.00 34.94
C ARG A 667 1.24 -2.74 36.41
#